data_6c9d38442dbfbe783f1327e4e6aa327f
#
_entry.id   6c9d38442dbfbe783f1327e4e6aa327f
#
_cell.length_a   1.000
_cell.length_b   1.000
_cell.length_c   1.000
_cell.angle_alpha   90.00
_cell.angle_beta   90.00
_cell.angle_gamma   90.00
#
_symmetry.space_group_name_H-M   'P 1'
#
loop_
_entity.id
_entity.type
_entity.pdbx_description
1 polymer ?
#
loop_
_entity_poly.entity_id
_entity_poly.type
_entity_poly.pdbx_seq_one_letter_code
_entity_poly.pdbx_strand_id
1 'polypeptide(L)'
;MIAIIAEKPSLARNVVAGLGTMTRKNGYFENENYIVTWAFGPLFSLSSVEDYDDVQTEKPVDEKTADGGNDFDLGEHGGTDCALKHGDADGSADMDEVAGSDADEDAKADDARGKKRWTMDNLPCFPTNFKFRLRSGDEGIKNQFGIIERIINRDDVTEIVNAGDSDREGEIIVRLCVYNALKTKKPFYRLWLPDQTPQTVKKAFSEMKPESAYDNLANEGFARTYIDWLYGVNLTRLVTLKTGSLLRVGRVIVPIVKTIYDREIEIENFEPQIYYAMVSRAETNGEIVELVSSYKFGKDEKHKAEICCQRMNKLEAVVTKKKSGKETLSPGKLFSLTKLQNYLGKKYKMTMERSLAAAQKLYENGYVSYPRTNSEYLALNEKDKIRQILSEIKKLGYDVCFKDKKTIFDDSKIESHSALTPTYKIPGKDELVGDEKLVYTSIIRRFAAVFCAEECIAEKTELTVSLGGKEDYLLKGTVIVQPGWMKYDGGDKKDKILPNLDKGDVVNVDFHPEEKKTTPPRRYTIETLNNYLKNPFRDEKAADNGGDDEDYKAIFKGLELGTEATRTGIIENAKKNGYISLKKDVYALEREGRFLIERLVDMKIAMDKYKTSQLGQALKKVFRGEISVDDSVEMAKREIAEIFEIDKADDTGYFGDVVGKCPVCGKDVIKGKYGYGCTGYKDGCAFRFGSNVLGTKINLVQARKILSDKVSDEMSFTSKAGKPFKAKLKLDGEKVVFDF
;
A
#
# COMPACT_ATOMS: atom_id res chain seq x y z
N MET A 1 -16.50 -31.42 21.92
CA MET A 1 -15.55 -30.29 22.11
C MET A 1 -15.63 -29.33 20.92
N ILE A 2 -15.26 -28.08 21.10
CA ILE A 2 -15.20 -27.08 20.00
C ILE A 2 -13.73 -26.85 19.66
N ALA A 3 -13.36 -27.03 18.38
CA ALA A 3 -12.01 -26.74 17.87
C ALA A 3 -11.97 -25.34 17.28
N ILE A 4 -11.12 -24.49 17.81
CA ILE A 4 -10.95 -23.09 17.39
C ILE A 4 -9.59 -22.95 16.71
N ILE A 5 -9.59 -22.46 15.47
CA ILE A 5 -8.38 -22.27 14.67
C ILE A 5 -8.13 -20.78 14.53
N ALA A 6 -7.07 -20.29 15.18
CA ALA A 6 -6.61 -18.90 15.05
C ALA A 6 -5.63 -18.77 13.88
N GLU A 7 -5.53 -17.56 13.31
CA GLU A 7 -4.56 -17.31 12.24
C GLU A 7 -3.10 -17.37 12.70
N LYS A 8 -2.84 -17.03 13.97
CA LYS A 8 -1.48 -16.98 14.54
C LYS A 8 -1.47 -17.27 16.05
N PRO A 9 -0.30 -17.63 16.61
CA PRO A 9 -0.18 -18.00 18.02
C PRO A 9 -0.59 -16.91 19.01
N SER A 10 -0.36 -15.63 18.70
CA SER A 10 -0.76 -14.48 19.53
C SER A 10 -2.27 -14.42 19.69
N LEU A 11 -3.01 -14.55 18.59
CA LEU A 11 -4.46 -14.59 18.59
C LEU A 11 -5.01 -15.79 19.36
N ALA A 12 -4.41 -16.99 19.21
CA ALA A 12 -4.78 -18.17 19.97
C ALA A 12 -4.69 -17.92 21.48
N ARG A 13 -3.60 -17.30 21.95
CA ARG A 13 -3.45 -16.94 23.39
C ARG A 13 -4.54 -15.97 23.86
N ASN A 14 -4.93 -15.00 23.04
CA ASN A 14 -5.97 -14.03 23.39
C ASN A 14 -7.35 -14.68 23.41
N VAL A 15 -7.63 -15.61 22.52
CA VAL A 15 -8.85 -16.44 22.55
C VAL A 15 -8.90 -17.27 23.84
N VAL A 16 -7.81 -17.93 24.21
CA VAL A 16 -7.70 -18.67 25.48
C VAL A 16 -7.95 -17.75 26.69
N ALA A 17 -7.37 -16.56 26.73
CA ALA A 17 -7.58 -15.60 27.82
C ALA A 17 -9.05 -15.18 27.97
N GLY A 18 -9.82 -15.18 26.88
CA GLY A 18 -11.27 -14.89 26.92
C GLY A 18 -12.15 -16.08 27.30
N LEU A 19 -11.72 -17.31 26.97
CA LEU A 19 -12.52 -18.51 27.18
C LEU A 19 -12.18 -19.27 28.48
N GLY A 20 -11.11 -18.89 29.19
CA GLY A 20 -10.73 -19.45 30.48
C GLY A 20 -9.42 -20.24 30.43
N THR A 21 -9.04 -20.83 31.56
CA THR A 21 -7.79 -21.57 31.71
C THR A 21 -7.77 -22.82 30.85
N MET A 22 -6.68 -23.02 30.11
CA MET A 22 -6.41 -24.18 29.27
C MET A 22 -4.99 -24.69 29.47
N THR A 23 -4.79 -26.00 29.30
CA THR A 23 -3.46 -26.63 29.32
C THR A 23 -2.77 -26.41 27.97
N ARG A 24 -1.55 -25.88 27.98
CA ARG A 24 -0.72 -25.75 26.76
C ARG A 24 -0.18 -27.13 26.37
N LYS A 25 -0.34 -27.47 25.12
CA LYS A 25 0.22 -28.65 24.47
C LYS A 25 1.05 -28.22 23.26
N ASN A 26 1.71 -29.18 22.61
CA ASN A 26 2.48 -28.86 21.39
C ASN A 26 1.53 -28.47 20.26
N GLY A 27 1.59 -27.19 19.85
CA GLY A 27 0.80 -26.61 18.78
C GLY A 27 -0.65 -26.27 19.11
N TYR A 28 -1.11 -26.40 20.36
CA TYR A 28 -2.47 -26.03 20.76
C TYR A 28 -2.64 -25.86 22.28
N PHE A 29 -3.81 -25.34 22.70
CA PHE A 29 -4.30 -25.31 24.08
C PHE A 29 -5.57 -26.14 24.19
N GLU A 30 -5.82 -26.76 25.33
CA GLU A 30 -6.98 -27.64 25.52
C GLU A 30 -7.51 -27.59 26.96
N ASN A 31 -8.84 -27.63 27.10
CA ASN A 31 -9.56 -27.92 28.34
C ASN A 31 -10.73 -28.86 28.03
N GLU A 32 -11.65 -29.05 28.97
CA GLU A 32 -12.78 -29.97 28.83
C GLU A 32 -13.75 -29.61 27.67
N ASN A 33 -13.84 -28.31 27.28
CA ASN A 33 -14.81 -27.83 26.31
C ASN A 33 -14.19 -27.39 24.98
N TYR A 34 -12.94 -26.90 25.00
CA TYR A 34 -12.30 -26.20 23.89
C TYR A 34 -10.91 -26.73 23.57
N ILE A 35 -10.61 -26.75 22.29
CA ILE A 35 -9.25 -26.88 21.77
C ILE A 35 -8.96 -25.64 20.93
N VAL A 36 -7.90 -24.90 21.26
CA VAL A 36 -7.48 -23.71 20.52
C VAL A 36 -6.13 -23.98 19.87
N THR A 37 -6.12 -24.09 18.55
CA THR A 37 -4.90 -24.22 17.74
C THR A 37 -4.71 -22.99 16.85
N TRP A 38 -3.66 -22.94 16.06
CA TRP A 38 -3.35 -21.80 15.21
C TRP A 38 -2.65 -22.19 13.91
N ALA A 39 -2.75 -21.34 12.90
CA ALA A 39 -1.86 -21.34 11.76
C ALA A 39 -0.64 -20.42 12.05
N PHE A 40 0.31 -20.37 11.12
CA PHE A 40 1.40 -19.38 11.10
C PHE A 40 1.17 -18.37 9.95
N GLY A 41 0.01 -17.71 9.92
CA GLY A 41 -0.45 -16.99 8.76
C GLY A 41 -0.86 -17.93 7.63
N PRO A 42 -0.70 -17.57 6.36
CA PRO A 42 -1.08 -18.43 5.22
C PRO A 42 -0.24 -19.71 5.19
N LEU A 43 -0.84 -20.86 5.46
CA LEU A 43 -0.20 -22.16 5.30
C LEU A 43 -0.24 -22.67 3.86
N PHE A 44 -1.17 -22.18 3.06
CA PHE A 44 -1.38 -22.56 1.67
C PHE A 44 -1.05 -21.43 0.71
N SER A 45 -0.52 -21.77 -0.46
CA SER A 45 -0.35 -20.91 -1.62
C SER A 45 -0.92 -21.57 -2.86
N LEU A 46 -1.22 -20.80 -3.89
CA LEU A 46 -1.58 -21.37 -5.19
C LEU A 46 -0.39 -22.18 -5.75
N SER A 47 -0.70 -23.25 -6.44
CA SER A 47 0.27 -24.09 -7.13
C SER A 47 1.02 -23.30 -8.21
N SER A 48 2.24 -23.72 -8.55
CA SER A 48 3.01 -23.13 -9.64
C SER A 48 2.43 -23.56 -10.99
N VAL A 49 2.74 -22.80 -12.05
CA VAL A 49 2.27 -23.12 -13.42
C VAL A 49 2.61 -24.56 -13.83
N GLU A 50 3.77 -25.03 -13.39
CA GLU A 50 4.30 -26.34 -13.70
C GLU A 50 3.52 -27.51 -13.04
N ASP A 51 2.68 -27.19 -12.06
CA ASP A 51 1.84 -28.16 -11.33
C ASP A 51 0.43 -28.32 -11.95
N TYR A 52 0.14 -27.56 -13.04
CA TYR A 52 -1.12 -27.66 -13.77
C TYR A 52 -0.92 -28.47 -15.06
N ASP A 53 -1.67 -29.56 -15.21
CA ASP A 53 -1.66 -30.42 -16.39
C ASP A 53 -2.63 -29.94 -17.49
N ASP A 54 -3.61 -29.12 -17.13
CA ASP A 54 -4.73 -28.65 -17.93
C ASP A 54 -4.69 -27.13 -18.19
N VAL A 55 -3.55 -26.62 -18.67
CA VAL A 55 -3.39 -25.21 -18.97
C VAL A 55 -4.00 -24.86 -20.31
N GLN A 56 -4.99 -23.98 -20.32
CA GLN A 56 -5.48 -23.34 -21.56
C GLN A 56 -4.55 -22.19 -21.93
N THR A 57 -4.07 -22.19 -23.19
CA THR A 57 -3.19 -21.15 -23.74
C THR A 57 -3.92 -20.25 -24.76
N GLU A 58 -5.21 -20.48 -24.97
CA GLU A 58 -6.06 -19.74 -25.91
C GLU A 58 -7.17 -18.97 -25.21
N LYS A 59 -7.79 -18.01 -25.94
CA LYS A 59 -8.94 -17.25 -25.43
C LYS A 59 -10.06 -18.18 -24.97
N PRO A 60 -10.71 -17.90 -23.82
CA PRO A 60 -11.96 -18.60 -23.48
C PRO A 60 -13.02 -18.34 -24.55
N VAL A 61 -13.60 -19.40 -25.08
CA VAL A 61 -14.69 -19.32 -26.05
C VAL A 61 -15.97 -18.89 -25.33
N ASP A 62 -16.71 -17.94 -25.87
CA ASP A 62 -18.00 -17.51 -25.33
C ASP A 62 -19.03 -18.64 -25.46
N GLU A 63 -19.05 -19.58 -24.55
CA GLU A 63 -20.20 -20.50 -24.41
C GLU A 63 -21.19 -19.94 -23.38
N LYS A 64 -22.26 -19.35 -23.90
CA LYS A 64 -23.51 -19.20 -23.16
C LYS A 64 -24.18 -20.56 -23.15
N THR A 65 -24.10 -21.25 -22.03
CA THR A 65 -25.10 -22.19 -21.45
C THR A 65 -24.38 -23.19 -20.54
N ALA A 66 -24.66 -23.13 -19.26
CA ALA A 66 -25.07 -24.30 -18.48
C ALA A 66 -25.18 -23.94 -16.99
N ASP A 67 -26.35 -24.15 -16.51
CA ASP A 67 -26.77 -24.31 -15.13
C ASP A 67 -25.93 -25.40 -14.45
N GLY A 68 -25.37 -25.14 -13.28
CA GLY A 68 -24.58 -26.16 -12.58
C GLY A 68 -24.11 -25.73 -11.19
N GLY A 69 -24.76 -26.25 -10.18
CA GLY A 69 -24.47 -26.03 -8.77
C GLY A 69 -23.05 -26.44 -8.37
N ASN A 70 -22.47 -25.67 -7.47
CA ASN A 70 -21.16 -25.92 -6.84
C ASN A 70 -21.21 -27.13 -5.90
N ASP A 71 -20.83 -28.29 -6.40
CA ASP A 71 -20.40 -29.41 -5.58
C ASP A 71 -18.88 -29.51 -5.63
N PHE A 72 -18.21 -29.17 -4.52
CA PHE A 72 -16.78 -29.46 -4.35
C PHE A 72 -16.60 -30.96 -4.12
N ASP A 73 -16.11 -31.64 -5.13
CA ASP A 73 -15.80 -33.06 -5.09
C ASP A 73 -14.51 -33.30 -4.29
N LEU A 74 -14.63 -34.12 -3.23
CA LEU A 74 -13.51 -34.54 -2.37
C LEU A 74 -12.83 -35.77 -3.01
N GLY A 75 -11.80 -35.52 -3.83
CA GLY A 75 -10.97 -36.57 -4.39
C GLY A 75 -10.17 -37.34 -3.30
N GLU A 76 -10.30 -38.64 -3.25
CA GLU A 76 -9.57 -39.54 -2.36
C GLU A 76 -8.07 -39.56 -2.66
N HIS A 77 -7.25 -39.25 -1.67
CA HIS A 77 -5.81 -39.57 -1.72
C HIS A 77 -5.35 -40.40 -0.53
N GLY A 78 -4.75 -41.51 -0.88
CA GLY A 78 -4.26 -42.53 0.02
C GLY A 78 -3.08 -42.07 0.89
N GLY A 79 -3.11 -42.51 2.15
CA GLY A 79 -2.08 -42.23 3.14
C GLY A 79 -0.82 -43.08 2.95
N THR A 80 0.32 -42.48 3.28
CA THR A 80 1.56 -43.18 3.56
C THR A 80 2.09 -42.74 4.92
N ASP A 81 2.27 -43.74 5.80
CA ASP A 81 2.87 -43.65 7.13
C ASP A 81 4.34 -43.20 7.07
N CYS A 82 4.71 -42.26 7.91
CA CYS A 82 6.11 -41.99 8.23
C CYS A 82 6.30 -41.57 9.70
N ALA A 83 7.18 -42.31 10.38
CA ALA A 83 7.43 -42.25 11.81
C ALA A 83 8.21 -41.01 12.25
N LEU A 84 7.83 -40.46 13.40
CA LEU A 84 8.35 -39.23 14.02
C LEU A 84 9.60 -39.48 14.87
N LYS A 85 10.60 -38.60 14.72
CA LYS A 85 11.64 -38.35 15.74
C LYS A 85 11.47 -36.94 16.31
N HIS A 86 11.51 -36.84 17.64
CA HIS A 86 11.36 -35.62 18.42
C HIS A 86 12.63 -34.74 18.37
N GLY A 87 12.43 -33.43 18.26
CA GLY A 87 13.43 -32.40 18.52
C GLY A 87 12.74 -31.09 18.91
N ASP A 88 13.01 -30.65 20.14
CA ASP A 88 12.52 -29.36 20.67
C ASP A 88 13.29 -28.20 20.01
N ALA A 89 12.58 -27.26 19.44
CA ALA A 89 13.14 -25.98 19.02
C ALA A 89 12.17 -24.84 19.37
N ASP A 90 12.57 -24.06 20.37
CA ASP A 90 11.95 -22.79 20.75
C ASP A 90 12.62 -21.71 19.86
N GLY A 91 11.93 -21.26 18.85
CA GLY A 91 12.40 -20.25 17.90
C GLY A 91 11.31 -19.24 17.58
N SER A 92 11.33 -18.12 18.28
CA SER A 92 10.56 -16.93 17.92
C SER A 92 11.19 -16.29 16.68
N ALA A 93 10.62 -16.53 15.51
CA ALA A 93 10.93 -15.79 14.29
C ALA A 93 9.73 -14.90 13.95
N ASP A 94 9.96 -13.60 14.02
CA ASP A 94 9.05 -12.59 13.50
C ASP A 94 9.00 -12.72 11.97
N MET A 95 7.86 -13.16 11.44
CA MET A 95 7.59 -13.16 10.01
C MET A 95 6.25 -12.48 9.75
N ASP A 96 6.30 -11.18 9.54
CA ASP A 96 5.28 -10.41 8.82
C ASP A 96 5.62 -10.40 7.32
N GLU A 97 5.24 -11.45 6.58
CA GLU A 97 5.26 -11.43 5.11
C GLU A 97 3.84 -11.47 4.56
N VAL A 98 3.40 -10.30 4.12
CA VAL A 98 2.12 -10.04 3.47
C VAL A 98 2.15 -10.54 2.01
N ALA A 99 1.04 -11.06 1.55
CA ALA A 99 0.74 -11.55 0.21
C ALA A 99 1.46 -10.80 -0.93
N GLY A 100 2.48 -11.40 -1.48
CA GLY A 100 3.36 -10.90 -2.54
C GLY A 100 4.63 -11.75 -2.67
N SER A 101 4.84 -12.69 -1.72
CA SER A 101 6.05 -13.52 -1.62
C SER A 101 6.01 -14.80 -2.47
N ASP A 102 4.84 -15.22 -2.96
CA ASP A 102 4.71 -16.51 -3.66
C ASP A 102 5.60 -16.62 -4.91
N ALA A 103 5.81 -15.49 -5.61
CA ALA A 103 6.76 -15.44 -6.73
C ALA A 103 8.25 -15.46 -6.30
N ASP A 104 8.57 -15.14 -5.03
CA ASP A 104 9.93 -15.20 -4.49
C ASP A 104 10.32 -16.59 -4.02
N GLU A 105 9.40 -17.37 -3.48
CA GLU A 105 9.62 -18.75 -3.12
C GLU A 105 9.80 -19.62 -4.36
N ASP A 106 9.00 -19.40 -5.41
CA ASP A 106 9.17 -20.08 -6.70
C ASP A 106 10.52 -19.78 -7.34
N ALA A 107 11.04 -18.55 -7.25
CA ALA A 107 12.37 -18.21 -7.78
C ALA A 107 13.54 -18.84 -7.00
N LYS A 108 13.39 -19.11 -5.70
CA LYS A 108 14.42 -19.72 -4.84
C LYS A 108 14.28 -21.26 -4.72
N ALA A 109 13.05 -21.77 -4.65
CA ALA A 109 12.79 -23.20 -4.56
C ALA A 109 13.16 -23.95 -5.85
N ASP A 110 13.17 -23.25 -6.95
CA ASP A 110 13.50 -23.76 -8.27
C ASP A 110 15.00 -24.06 -8.50
N ASP A 111 15.96 -23.63 -7.66
CA ASP A 111 17.38 -23.95 -7.82
C ASP A 111 17.81 -25.36 -7.38
N ALA A 112 16.97 -26.05 -6.59
CA ALA A 112 17.27 -27.36 -6.03
C ALA A 112 16.59 -28.56 -6.72
N ARG A 113 15.61 -28.34 -7.61
CA ARG A 113 14.92 -29.39 -8.37
C ARG A 113 15.03 -29.09 -9.85
N GLY A 114 15.57 -29.94 -10.69
CA GLY A 114 15.81 -29.80 -12.14
C GLY A 114 14.74 -28.97 -12.86
N LYS A 115 14.98 -27.68 -12.98
CA LYS A 115 14.02 -26.65 -13.39
C LYS A 115 13.51 -26.80 -14.80
N LYS A 116 12.20 -26.75 -14.99
CA LYS A 116 11.63 -26.35 -16.28
C LYS A 116 11.91 -24.86 -16.47
N ARG A 117 12.68 -24.50 -17.49
CA ARG A 117 12.98 -23.11 -17.86
C ARG A 117 11.68 -22.43 -18.33
N TRP A 118 11.41 -21.20 -17.89
CA TRP A 118 10.31 -20.42 -18.42
C TRP A 118 10.46 -20.25 -19.93
N THR A 119 9.38 -20.51 -20.67
CA THR A 119 9.30 -20.34 -22.12
C THR A 119 8.02 -19.62 -22.48
N MET A 120 7.96 -19.05 -23.69
CA MET A 120 6.72 -18.43 -24.19
C MET A 120 5.63 -19.47 -24.53
N ASP A 121 6.01 -20.73 -24.73
CA ASP A 121 5.11 -21.79 -25.18
C ASP A 121 4.03 -22.13 -24.14
N ASN A 122 4.31 -21.84 -22.85
CA ASN A 122 3.40 -22.09 -21.73
C ASN A 122 2.66 -20.82 -21.27
N LEU A 123 2.60 -19.79 -22.13
CA LEU A 123 1.94 -18.52 -21.81
C LEU A 123 0.95 -18.12 -22.91
N PRO A 124 -0.21 -17.52 -22.58
CA PRO A 124 -0.68 -17.29 -21.20
C PRO A 124 -1.07 -18.60 -20.50
N CYS A 125 -0.94 -18.64 -19.16
CA CYS A 125 -1.34 -19.77 -18.34
C CYS A 125 -2.69 -19.47 -17.69
N PHE A 126 -3.71 -20.24 -18.06
CA PHE A 126 -5.08 -20.15 -17.54
C PHE A 126 -5.51 -21.50 -16.98
N PRO A 127 -5.32 -21.78 -15.68
CA PRO A 127 -5.80 -23.00 -15.06
C PRO A 127 -7.33 -23.09 -15.17
N THR A 128 -7.86 -24.28 -15.47
CA THR A 128 -9.30 -24.55 -15.39
C THR A 128 -9.77 -24.51 -13.95
N ASN A 129 -8.98 -25.11 -13.04
CA ASN A 129 -9.24 -25.11 -11.61
C ASN A 129 -7.99 -24.66 -10.85
N PHE A 130 -8.15 -23.71 -9.95
CA PHE A 130 -7.04 -23.28 -9.08
C PHE A 130 -6.78 -24.29 -7.99
N LYS A 131 -5.53 -24.73 -7.88
CA LYS A 131 -5.09 -25.71 -6.88
C LYS A 131 -4.28 -25.00 -5.80
N PHE A 132 -4.61 -25.23 -4.53
CA PHE A 132 -3.80 -24.80 -3.40
C PHE A 132 -2.87 -25.91 -2.96
N ARG A 133 -1.63 -25.53 -2.62
CA ARG A 133 -0.65 -26.44 -2.04
C ARG A 133 -0.17 -25.92 -0.69
N LEU A 134 0.18 -26.83 0.22
CA LEU A 134 0.86 -26.46 1.46
C LEU A 134 2.22 -25.86 1.11
N ARG A 135 2.57 -24.73 1.71
CA ARG A 135 3.85 -24.07 1.48
C ARG A 135 5.01 -25.03 1.78
N SER A 136 5.96 -25.13 0.85
CA SER A 136 7.11 -26.02 0.93
C SER A 136 8.31 -25.27 1.50
N GLY A 137 9.17 -26.01 2.26
CA GLY A 137 10.44 -25.46 2.76
C GLY A 137 10.48 -25.16 4.26
N ASP A 138 9.33 -25.13 4.95
CA ASP A 138 9.23 -24.95 6.39
C ASP A 138 8.57 -26.18 7.04
N GLU A 139 9.37 -26.97 7.78
CA GLU A 139 8.83 -28.12 8.53
C GLU A 139 7.84 -27.69 9.62
N GLY A 140 7.97 -26.47 10.16
CA GLY A 140 7.04 -25.94 11.14
C GLY A 140 5.63 -25.80 10.57
N ILE A 141 5.49 -25.38 9.31
CA ILE A 141 4.20 -25.28 8.60
C ILE A 141 3.57 -26.67 8.47
N LYS A 142 4.32 -27.67 8.00
CA LYS A 142 3.82 -29.04 7.84
C LYS A 142 3.39 -29.64 9.17
N ASN A 143 4.20 -29.47 10.21
CA ASN A 143 3.92 -29.98 11.53
C ASN A 143 2.65 -29.34 12.11
N GLN A 144 2.50 -28.02 11.97
CA GLN A 144 1.33 -27.30 12.48
C GLN A 144 0.05 -27.66 11.71
N PHE A 145 0.14 -27.80 10.38
CA PHE A 145 -0.99 -28.28 9.58
C PHE A 145 -1.41 -29.69 10.00
N GLY A 146 -0.48 -30.62 10.21
CA GLY A 146 -0.76 -31.95 10.73
C GLY A 146 -1.39 -31.94 12.14
N ILE A 147 -1.06 -30.97 12.98
CA ILE A 147 -1.73 -30.76 14.27
C ILE A 147 -3.17 -30.31 14.05
N ILE A 148 -3.42 -29.33 13.17
CA ILE A 148 -4.76 -28.86 12.83
C ILE A 148 -5.60 -30.01 12.29
N GLU A 149 -5.10 -30.77 11.30
CA GLU A 149 -5.77 -31.92 10.70
C GLU A 149 -6.17 -32.95 11.75
N ARG A 150 -5.25 -33.33 12.63
CA ARG A 150 -5.52 -34.29 13.71
C ARG A 150 -6.58 -33.78 14.67
N ILE A 151 -6.55 -32.50 15.04
CA ILE A 151 -7.51 -31.90 16.00
C ILE A 151 -8.92 -31.89 15.43
N ILE A 152 -9.10 -31.34 14.23
CA ILE A 152 -10.45 -31.16 13.67
C ILE A 152 -11.14 -32.45 13.29
N ASN A 153 -10.36 -33.56 13.11
CA ASN A 153 -10.88 -34.89 12.80
C ASN A 153 -11.05 -35.81 14.04
N ARG A 154 -10.82 -35.28 15.25
CA ARG A 154 -11.10 -36.04 16.48
C ARG A 154 -12.60 -36.33 16.60
N ASP A 155 -12.96 -37.50 17.10
CA ASP A 155 -14.35 -37.93 17.27
C ASP A 155 -15.11 -37.10 18.31
N ASP A 156 -14.41 -36.61 19.34
CA ASP A 156 -14.98 -35.74 20.38
C ASP A 156 -15.09 -34.26 19.97
N VAL A 157 -14.54 -33.85 18.81
CA VAL A 157 -14.71 -32.50 18.25
C VAL A 157 -15.99 -32.48 17.42
N THR A 158 -16.97 -31.74 17.88
CA THR A 158 -18.31 -31.61 17.26
C THR A 158 -18.49 -30.37 16.42
N GLU A 159 -17.72 -29.32 16.67
CA GLU A 159 -17.83 -28.02 16.02
C GLU A 159 -16.44 -27.41 15.76
N ILE A 160 -16.33 -26.64 14.68
CA ILE A 160 -15.11 -25.94 14.29
C ILE A 160 -15.39 -24.44 14.28
N VAL A 161 -14.42 -23.62 14.70
CA VAL A 161 -14.52 -22.15 14.71
C VAL A 161 -13.33 -21.55 13.97
N ASN A 162 -13.62 -20.76 12.95
CA ASN A 162 -12.67 -19.87 12.30
C ASN A 162 -12.44 -18.64 13.18
N ALA A 163 -11.25 -18.50 13.73
CA ALA A 163 -10.79 -17.35 14.47
C ALA A 163 -9.60 -16.67 13.75
N GLY A 164 -9.69 -16.49 12.44
CA GLY A 164 -8.78 -15.67 11.67
C GLY A 164 -8.91 -14.18 12.03
N ASP A 165 -7.96 -13.35 11.63
CA ASP A 165 -8.09 -11.89 11.76
C ASP A 165 -9.39 -11.42 11.07
N SER A 166 -9.91 -10.30 11.51
CA SER A 166 -11.23 -9.82 11.05
C SER A 166 -11.13 -9.12 9.69
N ASP A 167 -10.55 -9.78 8.70
CA ASP A 167 -10.51 -9.35 7.31
C ASP A 167 -10.66 -10.56 6.36
N ARG A 168 -10.70 -10.32 5.04
CA ARG A 168 -10.86 -11.37 4.02
C ARG A 168 -9.65 -12.29 3.92
N GLU A 169 -8.45 -11.80 4.23
CA GLU A 169 -7.22 -12.61 4.25
C GLU A 169 -7.29 -13.62 5.41
N GLY A 170 -7.61 -13.16 6.64
CA GLY A 170 -7.80 -14.05 7.79
C GLY A 170 -8.95 -15.03 7.61
N GLU A 171 -9.99 -14.62 6.87
CA GLU A 171 -11.11 -15.48 6.52
C GLU A 171 -10.65 -16.70 5.69
N ILE A 172 -9.95 -16.47 4.57
CA ILE A 172 -9.55 -17.56 3.68
C ILE A 172 -8.39 -18.40 4.23
N ILE A 173 -7.50 -17.84 5.06
CA ILE A 173 -6.40 -18.58 5.67
C ILE A 173 -6.93 -19.77 6.46
N VAL A 174 -7.89 -19.54 7.35
CA VAL A 174 -8.44 -20.62 8.19
C VAL A 174 -9.37 -21.53 7.39
N ARG A 175 -10.18 -21.01 6.45
CA ARG A 175 -11.00 -21.83 5.55
C ARG A 175 -10.14 -22.81 4.77
N LEU A 176 -9.03 -22.39 4.20
CA LEU A 176 -8.12 -23.27 3.48
C LEU A 176 -7.56 -24.38 4.38
N CYS A 177 -7.23 -24.06 5.64
CA CYS A 177 -6.81 -25.08 6.60
C CYS A 177 -7.91 -26.12 6.83
N VAL A 178 -9.17 -25.66 7.03
CA VAL A 178 -10.29 -26.58 7.27
C VAL A 178 -10.63 -27.38 6.03
N TYR A 179 -10.73 -26.76 4.86
CA TYR A 179 -11.10 -27.44 3.61
C TYR A 179 -10.08 -28.51 3.17
N ASN A 180 -8.79 -28.28 3.45
CA ASN A 180 -7.75 -29.25 3.10
C ASN A 180 -7.50 -30.31 4.18
N ALA A 181 -8.02 -30.15 5.41
CA ALA A 181 -7.77 -31.06 6.52
C ALA A 181 -9.00 -31.84 6.96
N LEU A 182 -10.23 -31.33 6.76
CA LEU A 182 -11.44 -31.94 7.31
C LEU A 182 -11.91 -33.12 6.46
N LYS A 183 -12.06 -34.31 7.09
CA LYS A 183 -12.49 -35.55 6.43
C LYS A 183 -14.00 -35.75 6.47
N THR A 184 -14.65 -35.27 7.52
CA THR A 184 -16.11 -35.41 7.71
C THR A 184 -16.71 -34.07 8.06
N LYS A 185 -17.75 -33.66 7.34
CA LYS A 185 -18.42 -32.36 7.52
C LYS A 185 -18.86 -32.17 8.97
N LYS A 186 -18.47 -31.03 9.55
CA LYS A 186 -18.85 -30.59 10.91
C LYS A 186 -19.41 -29.16 10.85
N PRO A 187 -20.28 -28.76 11.79
CA PRO A 187 -20.71 -27.37 11.94
C PRO A 187 -19.50 -26.43 12.02
N PHE A 188 -19.54 -25.35 11.25
CA PHE A 188 -18.45 -24.43 11.13
C PHE A 188 -18.93 -22.99 11.36
N TYR A 189 -18.26 -22.27 12.27
CA TYR A 189 -18.65 -20.94 12.76
C TYR A 189 -17.50 -19.95 12.60
N ARG A 190 -17.83 -18.65 12.64
CA ARG A 190 -16.88 -17.56 12.56
C ARG A 190 -16.86 -16.75 13.87
N LEU A 191 -15.69 -16.65 14.48
CA LEU A 191 -15.41 -15.76 15.62
C LEU A 191 -14.82 -14.44 15.09
N TRP A 192 -15.64 -13.40 15.02
CA TRP A 192 -15.26 -12.08 14.52
C TRP A 192 -14.81 -11.17 15.67
N LEU A 193 -13.53 -10.76 15.69
CA LEU A 193 -12.92 -10.02 16.79
C LEU A 193 -12.54 -8.58 16.37
N PRO A 194 -13.36 -7.57 16.70
CA PRO A 194 -13.02 -6.16 16.46
C PRO A 194 -11.87 -5.66 17.34
N ASP A 195 -11.60 -6.28 18.47
CA ASP A 195 -10.39 -6.19 19.29
C ASP A 195 -10.14 -7.52 20.01
N GLN A 196 -8.93 -7.70 20.53
CA GLN A 196 -8.51 -8.98 21.13
C GLN A 196 -8.49 -8.95 22.67
N THR A 197 -9.33 -8.15 23.29
CA THR A 197 -9.48 -8.15 24.76
C THR A 197 -10.31 -9.36 25.23
N PRO A 198 -10.06 -9.91 26.44
CA PRO A 198 -10.80 -11.06 26.95
C PRO A 198 -12.32 -10.88 26.96
N GLN A 199 -12.81 -9.66 27.28
CA GLN A 199 -14.24 -9.37 27.29
C GLN A 199 -14.84 -9.40 25.87
N THR A 200 -14.13 -8.83 24.89
CA THR A 200 -14.57 -8.87 23.49
C THR A 200 -14.59 -10.30 22.97
N VAL A 201 -13.55 -11.11 23.26
CA VAL A 201 -13.52 -12.52 22.89
C VAL A 201 -14.73 -13.28 23.46
N LYS A 202 -15.00 -13.12 24.77
CA LYS A 202 -16.13 -13.77 25.42
C LYS A 202 -17.47 -13.37 24.81
N LYS A 203 -17.67 -12.09 24.54
CA LYS A 203 -18.88 -11.58 23.90
C LYS A 203 -19.02 -12.11 22.48
N ALA A 204 -17.98 -11.96 21.65
CA ALA A 204 -17.98 -12.40 20.26
C ALA A 204 -18.23 -13.93 20.14
N PHE A 205 -17.69 -14.71 21.07
CA PHE A 205 -17.91 -16.14 21.10
C PHE A 205 -19.38 -16.51 21.34
N SER A 206 -20.11 -15.74 22.17
CA SER A 206 -21.55 -15.95 22.37
C SER A 206 -22.42 -15.45 21.20
N GLU A 207 -21.88 -14.63 20.33
CA GLU A 207 -22.56 -14.01 19.18
C GLU A 207 -22.06 -14.56 17.82
N MET A 208 -21.32 -15.67 17.81
CA MET A 208 -20.79 -16.28 16.59
C MET A 208 -21.89 -16.60 15.59
N LYS A 209 -21.57 -16.39 14.32
CA LYS A 209 -22.44 -16.75 13.20
C LYS A 209 -21.90 -17.99 12.48
N PRO A 210 -22.76 -18.74 11.79
CA PRO A 210 -22.29 -19.77 10.86
C PRO A 210 -21.29 -19.17 9.84
N GLU A 211 -20.29 -19.95 9.46
CA GLU A 211 -19.25 -19.54 8.52
C GLU A 211 -19.85 -19.07 7.18
N SER A 212 -20.97 -19.66 6.75
CA SER A 212 -21.68 -19.27 5.53
C SER A 212 -22.16 -17.81 5.51
N ALA A 213 -22.32 -17.17 6.68
CA ALA A 213 -22.63 -15.73 6.75
C ALA A 213 -21.48 -14.84 6.23
N TYR A 214 -20.30 -15.43 6.02
CA TYR A 214 -19.08 -14.75 5.54
C TYR A 214 -18.64 -15.25 4.16
N ASP A 215 -19.48 -16.01 3.43
CA ASP A 215 -19.15 -16.57 2.11
C ASP A 215 -18.79 -15.46 1.10
N ASN A 216 -19.51 -14.37 1.08
CA ASN A 216 -19.21 -13.24 0.22
C ASN A 216 -17.83 -12.62 0.49
N LEU A 217 -17.41 -12.58 1.76
CA LEU A 217 -16.07 -12.11 2.16
C LEU A 217 -14.98 -13.09 1.70
N ALA A 218 -15.22 -14.40 1.88
CA ALA A 218 -14.31 -15.44 1.40
C ALA A 218 -14.20 -15.42 -0.12
N ASN A 219 -15.33 -15.32 -0.83
CA ASN A 219 -15.37 -15.25 -2.30
C ASN A 219 -14.57 -14.05 -2.83
N GLU A 220 -14.68 -12.86 -2.22
CA GLU A 220 -13.82 -11.73 -2.55
C GLU A 220 -12.34 -12.05 -2.33
N GLY A 221 -12.01 -12.72 -1.24
CA GLY A 221 -10.65 -13.16 -0.91
C GLY A 221 -10.08 -14.12 -1.96
N PHE A 222 -10.83 -15.15 -2.33
CA PHE A 222 -10.44 -16.12 -3.37
C PHE A 222 -10.34 -15.47 -4.74
N ALA A 223 -11.35 -14.72 -5.18
CA ALA A 223 -11.33 -13.99 -6.46
C ALA A 223 -10.08 -13.12 -6.59
N ARG A 224 -9.76 -12.38 -5.54
CA ARG A 224 -8.55 -11.57 -5.51
C ARG A 224 -7.29 -12.40 -5.64
N THR A 225 -7.18 -13.49 -4.87
CA THR A 225 -6.01 -14.38 -4.89
C THR A 225 -5.77 -14.94 -6.29
N TYR A 226 -6.84 -15.39 -6.97
CA TYR A 226 -6.77 -15.91 -8.33
C TYR A 226 -6.39 -14.85 -9.36
N ILE A 227 -7.02 -13.69 -9.31
CA ILE A 227 -6.72 -12.56 -10.20
C ILE A 227 -5.28 -12.08 -10.01
N ASP A 228 -4.83 -11.85 -8.78
CA ASP A 228 -3.47 -11.39 -8.50
C ASP A 228 -2.43 -12.42 -8.96
N TRP A 229 -2.70 -13.73 -8.83
CA TRP A 229 -1.86 -14.81 -9.35
C TRP A 229 -1.80 -14.80 -10.88
N LEU A 230 -2.95 -14.71 -11.57
CA LEU A 230 -3.02 -14.66 -13.04
C LEU A 230 -2.17 -13.52 -13.61
N TYR A 231 -2.34 -12.31 -13.10
CA TYR A 231 -1.53 -11.16 -13.53
C TYR A 231 -0.06 -11.33 -13.18
N GLY A 232 0.23 -11.75 -11.95
CA GLY A 232 1.59 -11.93 -11.45
C GLY A 232 2.39 -12.93 -12.29
N VAL A 233 1.83 -14.10 -12.52
CA VAL A 233 2.48 -15.18 -13.27
C VAL A 233 2.64 -14.83 -14.74
N ASN A 234 1.54 -14.49 -15.42
CA ASN A 234 1.56 -14.27 -16.87
C ASN A 234 2.41 -13.07 -17.26
N LEU A 235 2.18 -11.90 -16.65
CA LEU A 235 2.87 -10.69 -17.06
C LEU A 235 4.32 -10.63 -16.54
N THR A 236 4.60 -11.16 -15.35
CA THR A 236 6.01 -11.24 -14.88
C THR A 236 6.83 -12.14 -15.80
N ARG A 237 6.32 -13.31 -16.22
CA ARG A 237 7.03 -14.21 -17.13
C ARG A 237 7.17 -13.59 -18.52
N LEU A 238 6.10 -13.03 -19.07
CA LEU A 238 6.15 -12.34 -20.38
C LEU A 238 7.22 -11.26 -20.39
N VAL A 239 7.15 -10.29 -19.47
CA VAL A 239 8.08 -9.16 -19.42
C VAL A 239 9.50 -9.64 -19.14
N THR A 240 9.68 -10.62 -18.25
CA THR A 240 11.00 -11.19 -17.94
C THR A 240 11.62 -11.89 -19.16
N LEU A 241 10.83 -12.67 -19.90
CA LEU A 241 11.31 -13.37 -21.11
C LEU A 241 11.67 -12.39 -22.22
N LYS A 242 10.88 -11.33 -22.41
CA LYS A 242 11.14 -10.28 -23.41
C LYS A 242 12.31 -9.37 -23.04
N THR A 243 12.52 -9.06 -21.76
CA THR A 243 13.58 -8.14 -21.32
C THR A 243 14.88 -8.84 -20.89
N GLY A 244 14.85 -10.14 -20.63
CA GLY A 244 15.97 -10.88 -20.06
C GLY A 244 16.35 -10.49 -18.62
N SER A 245 15.53 -9.65 -17.98
CA SER A 245 15.71 -9.20 -16.60
C SER A 245 14.45 -9.55 -15.80
N LEU A 246 14.60 -10.07 -14.56
CA LEU A 246 13.45 -10.36 -13.73
C LEU A 246 12.74 -9.07 -13.34
N LEU A 247 11.59 -8.84 -13.94
CA LEU A 247 10.72 -7.71 -13.66
C LEU A 247 9.37 -8.23 -13.17
N ARG A 248 9.09 -7.99 -11.90
CA ARG A 248 7.84 -8.42 -11.27
C ARG A 248 6.72 -7.46 -11.63
N VAL A 249 5.72 -7.99 -12.30
CA VAL A 249 4.54 -7.25 -12.74
C VAL A 249 3.35 -7.71 -11.90
N GLY A 250 2.58 -6.76 -11.39
CA GLY A 250 1.37 -7.06 -10.62
C GLY A 250 0.36 -5.95 -10.74
N ARG A 251 -0.91 -6.31 -10.59
CA ARG A 251 -2.07 -5.45 -10.81
C ARG A 251 -2.05 -4.13 -10.03
N VAL A 252 -1.48 -4.10 -8.83
CA VAL A 252 -1.46 -2.90 -7.98
C VAL A 252 -0.07 -2.29 -7.87
N ILE A 253 1.00 -3.09 -7.90
CA ILE A 253 2.37 -2.58 -7.77
C ILE A 253 2.75 -1.69 -8.96
N VAL A 254 2.37 -2.07 -10.19
CA VAL A 254 2.69 -1.30 -11.40
C VAL A 254 2.04 0.08 -11.39
N PRO A 255 0.73 0.26 -11.14
CA PRO A 255 0.13 1.58 -11.02
C PRO A 255 0.75 2.47 -9.95
N ILE A 256 1.20 1.90 -8.83
CA ILE A 256 1.91 2.66 -7.78
C ILE A 256 3.25 3.17 -8.29
N VAL A 257 4.05 2.29 -8.91
CA VAL A 257 5.35 2.67 -9.50
C VAL A 257 5.14 3.67 -10.64
N LYS A 258 4.12 3.46 -11.49
CA LYS A 258 3.77 4.39 -12.57
C LYS A 258 3.40 5.78 -12.06
N THR A 259 2.65 5.87 -10.97
CA THR A 259 2.30 7.16 -10.35
C THR A 259 3.56 7.96 -9.96
N ILE A 260 4.57 7.26 -9.40
CA ILE A 260 5.83 7.90 -9.02
C ILE A 260 6.66 8.23 -10.27
N TYR A 261 6.67 7.35 -11.27
CA TYR A 261 7.32 7.57 -12.57
C TYR A 261 6.77 8.81 -13.27
N ASP A 262 5.45 8.92 -13.41
CA ASP A 262 4.80 10.07 -14.07
C ASP A 262 5.17 11.38 -13.37
N ARG A 263 5.26 11.38 -12.03
CA ARG A 263 5.69 12.54 -11.25
C ARG A 263 7.17 12.88 -11.48
N GLU A 264 8.07 11.91 -11.61
CA GLU A 264 9.47 12.18 -11.94
C GLU A 264 9.61 12.76 -13.36
N ILE A 265 8.88 12.23 -14.34
CA ILE A 265 8.86 12.77 -15.70
C ILE A 265 8.32 14.21 -15.71
N GLU A 266 7.27 14.50 -14.95
CA GLU A 266 6.72 15.85 -14.80
C GLU A 266 7.75 16.82 -14.20
N ILE A 267 8.55 16.37 -13.22
CA ILE A 267 9.62 17.17 -12.60
C ILE A 267 10.79 17.36 -13.58
N GLU A 268 11.21 16.31 -14.30
CA GLU A 268 12.33 16.33 -15.25
C GLU A 268 12.04 17.25 -16.45
N ASN A 269 10.80 17.24 -16.94
CA ASN A 269 10.38 18.06 -18.07
C ASN A 269 9.90 19.46 -17.67
N PHE A 270 9.96 19.81 -16.39
CA PHE A 270 9.48 21.09 -15.92
C PHE A 270 10.44 22.23 -16.29
N GLU A 271 9.95 23.20 -17.02
CA GLU A 271 10.67 24.43 -17.35
C GLU A 271 10.23 25.57 -16.43
N PRO A 272 11.13 26.07 -15.54
CA PRO A 272 10.81 27.18 -14.66
C PRO A 272 10.52 28.46 -15.43
N GLN A 273 9.34 29.03 -15.24
CA GLN A 273 8.96 30.31 -15.82
C GLN A 273 9.17 31.43 -14.80
N ILE A 274 9.86 32.48 -15.22
CA ILE A 274 10.03 33.72 -14.44
C ILE A 274 8.79 34.58 -14.62
N TYR A 275 8.29 35.13 -13.52
CA TYR A 275 7.23 36.13 -13.51
C TYR A 275 7.46 37.14 -12.41
N TYR A 276 6.88 38.36 -12.56
CA TYR A 276 6.91 39.39 -11.55
C TYR A 276 5.56 39.51 -10.86
N ALA A 277 5.56 39.34 -9.51
CA ALA A 277 4.40 39.58 -8.65
C ALA A 277 4.57 40.95 -8.00
N MET A 278 3.49 41.74 -7.91
CA MET A 278 3.52 43.01 -7.22
C MET A 278 3.18 42.80 -5.76
N VAL A 279 4.14 43.11 -4.88
CA VAL A 279 4.05 42.84 -3.44
C VAL A 279 4.32 44.11 -2.66
N SER A 280 3.49 44.39 -1.67
CA SER A 280 3.71 45.45 -0.67
C SER A 280 3.88 44.79 0.69
N ARG A 281 4.92 45.18 1.45
CA ARG A 281 5.15 44.79 2.85
C ARG A 281 5.40 46.06 3.70
N ALA A 282 4.50 47.01 3.60
CA ALA A 282 4.59 48.24 4.38
C ALA A 282 4.10 48.01 5.82
N GLU A 283 4.74 48.73 6.75
CA GLU A 283 4.32 48.72 8.15
C GLU A 283 3.08 49.61 8.33
N THR A 284 2.06 49.11 9.01
CA THR A 284 0.87 49.82 9.42
C THR A 284 0.57 49.54 10.87
N ASN A 285 0.48 50.56 11.71
CA ASN A 285 0.23 50.43 13.15
C ASN A 285 1.21 49.48 13.88
N GLY A 286 2.49 49.48 13.50
CA GLY A 286 3.53 48.67 14.12
C GLY A 286 3.64 47.23 13.61
N GLU A 287 2.82 46.82 12.63
CA GLU A 287 2.81 45.46 12.06
C GLU A 287 2.98 45.53 10.53
N ILE A 288 3.68 44.54 9.98
CA ILE A 288 3.88 44.40 8.54
C ILE A 288 2.61 43.87 7.90
N VAL A 289 2.03 44.60 6.96
CA VAL A 289 0.89 44.20 6.15
C VAL A 289 1.37 43.72 4.78
N GLU A 290 1.28 42.42 4.52
CA GLU A 290 1.61 41.87 3.21
C GLU A 290 0.39 41.88 2.30
N LEU A 291 0.48 42.63 1.19
CA LEU A 291 -0.51 42.62 0.12
C LEU A 291 0.17 42.10 -1.16
N VAL A 292 -0.41 41.06 -1.76
CA VAL A 292 0.09 40.47 -3.01
C VAL A 292 -0.99 40.63 -4.07
N SER A 293 -0.69 41.36 -5.13
CA SER A 293 -1.63 41.58 -6.23
C SER A 293 -1.95 40.28 -6.97
N SER A 294 -3.18 40.15 -7.44
CA SER A 294 -3.61 39.07 -8.31
C SER A 294 -2.97 39.16 -9.71
N TYR A 295 -2.55 40.31 -10.13
CA TYR A 295 -1.89 40.52 -11.42
C TYR A 295 -0.45 40.03 -11.41
N LYS A 296 -0.05 39.39 -12.52
CA LYS A 296 1.32 38.88 -12.74
C LYS A 296 1.81 39.32 -14.10
N PHE A 297 3.10 39.62 -14.20
CA PHE A 297 3.75 40.00 -15.45
C PHE A 297 4.80 38.97 -15.84
N GLY A 298 4.93 38.70 -17.14
CA GLY A 298 5.92 37.75 -17.66
C GLY A 298 7.35 38.28 -17.52
N LYS A 299 8.33 37.41 -17.83
CA LYS A 299 9.77 37.67 -17.71
C LYS A 299 10.20 38.96 -18.38
N ASP A 300 9.67 39.25 -19.58
CA ASP A 300 10.05 40.43 -20.39
C ASP A 300 9.22 41.65 -20.06
N GLU A 301 8.34 41.60 -19.07
CA GLU A 301 7.41 42.67 -18.72
C GLU A 301 7.76 43.39 -17.40
N LYS A 302 9.00 43.25 -16.92
CA LYS A 302 9.45 43.90 -15.67
C LYS A 302 9.11 45.39 -15.61
N HIS A 303 9.36 46.12 -16.70
CA HIS A 303 9.07 47.56 -16.78
C HIS A 303 7.55 47.84 -16.64
N LYS A 304 6.69 47.00 -17.21
CA LYS A 304 5.24 47.14 -17.02
C LYS A 304 4.82 46.92 -15.56
N ALA A 305 5.47 45.93 -14.88
CA ALA A 305 5.24 45.71 -13.46
C ALA A 305 5.68 46.89 -12.60
N GLU A 306 6.84 47.50 -12.90
CA GLU A 306 7.33 48.74 -12.24
C GLU A 306 6.36 49.90 -12.38
N ILE A 307 5.90 50.18 -13.62
CA ILE A 307 4.89 51.22 -13.88
C ILE A 307 3.59 50.92 -13.11
N CYS A 308 3.17 49.66 -13.07
CA CYS A 308 1.98 49.25 -12.33
C CYS A 308 2.14 49.55 -10.83
N CYS A 309 3.25 49.12 -10.23
CA CYS A 309 3.57 49.41 -8.82
C CYS A 309 3.59 50.90 -8.50
N GLN A 310 4.21 51.72 -9.37
CA GLN A 310 4.18 53.19 -9.20
C GLN A 310 2.77 53.77 -9.22
N ARG A 311 1.87 53.22 -10.03
CA ARG A 311 0.45 53.62 -10.04
C ARG A 311 -0.28 53.14 -8.80
N MET A 312 -0.02 51.91 -8.34
CA MET A 312 -0.62 51.31 -7.13
C MET A 312 -0.23 52.11 -5.89
N ASN A 313 1.05 52.52 -5.77
CA ASN A 313 1.56 53.30 -4.64
C ASN A 313 0.99 54.75 -4.56
N LYS A 314 0.31 55.22 -5.62
CA LYS A 314 -0.44 56.48 -5.61
C LYS A 314 -1.89 56.35 -5.17
N LEU A 315 -2.36 55.11 -5.02
CA LEU A 315 -3.73 54.83 -4.60
C LEU A 315 -3.77 54.68 -3.09
N GLU A 316 -4.84 55.17 -2.48
CA GLU A 316 -5.09 54.92 -1.07
C GLU A 316 -5.62 53.50 -0.86
N ALA A 317 -5.05 52.79 0.10
CA ALA A 317 -5.53 51.51 0.52
C ALA A 317 -6.32 51.65 1.83
N VAL A 318 -7.59 51.25 1.82
CA VAL A 318 -8.51 51.49 2.94
C VAL A 318 -9.18 50.15 3.33
N VAL A 319 -9.33 49.90 4.61
CA VAL A 319 -10.13 48.79 5.14
C VAL A 319 -11.60 49.03 4.86
N THR A 320 -12.16 48.31 3.89
CA THR A 320 -13.58 48.44 3.52
C THR A 320 -14.50 47.53 4.33
N LYS A 321 -13.98 46.37 4.78
CA LYS A 321 -14.73 45.40 5.59
C LYS A 321 -13.87 44.83 6.70
N LYS A 322 -14.43 44.71 7.90
CA LYS A 322 -13.87 43.94 9.02
C LYS A 322 -14.92 42.95 9.49
N LYS A 323 -14.58 41.68 9.57
CA LYS A 323 -15.41 40.62 10.16
C LYS A 323 -14.60 39.91 11.20
N SER A 324 -15.01 39.97 12.44
CA SER A 324 -14.42 39.22 13.55
C SER A 324 -15.50 38.36 14.18
N GLY A 325 -15.11 37.15 14.62
CA GLY A 325 -16.03 36.24 15.30
C GLY A 325 -15.35 35.06 15.90
N LYS A 326 -15.95 34.56 16.97
CA LYS A 326 -15.50 33.31 17.61
C LYS A 326 -16.09 32.12 16.85
N GLU A 327 -15.27 31.14 16.58
CA GLU A 327 -15.64 29.89 15.92
C GLU A 327 -15.11 28.69 16.70
N THR A 328 -15.95 27.66 16.86
CA THR A 328 -15.53 26.40 17.47
C THR A 328 -14.82 25.55 16.41
N LEU A 329 -13.55 25.20 16.68
CA LEU A 329 -12.74 24.37 15.82
C LEU A 329 -12.92 22.88 16.17
N SER A 330 -13.21 22.07 15.17
CA SER A 330 -13.32 20.62 15.33
C SER A 330 -11.94 19.95 15.41
N PRO A 331 -11.79 18.86 16.21
CA PRO A 331 -10.54 18.11 16.37
C PRO A 331 -10.17 17.25 15.14
N GLY A 332 -11.00 17.17 14.14
CA GLY A 332 -10.93 16.18 13.09
C GLY A 332 -11.57 14.85 13.52
N LYS A 333 -11.40 13.82 12.71
CA LYS A 333 -11.95 12.49 12.95
C LYS A 333 -10.95 11.56 13.63
N LEU A 334 -11.42 10.40 14.06
CA LEU A 334 -10.57 9.30 14.54
C LEU A 334 -9.66 8.79 13.41
N PHE A 335 -8.71 7.95 13.74
CA PHE A 335 -7.79 7.40 12.74
C PHE A 335 -8.39 6.20 12.01
N SER A 336 -8.31 6.22 10.67
CA SER A 336 -8.13 5.02 9.86
C SER A 336 -6.63 4.69 9.77
N LEU A 337 -6.25 3.52 9.24
CA LEU A 337 -4.85 3.17 9.06
C LEU A 337 -4.11 4.21 8.21
N THR A 338 -4.65 4.57 7.05
CA THR A 338 -4.07 5.62 6.19
C THR A 338 -3.85 6.94 6.94
N LYS A 339 -4.83 7.39 7.73
CA LYS A 339 -4.70 8.65 8.49
C LYS A 339 -3.64 8.56 9.58
N LEU A 340 -3.54 7.42 10.24
CA LEU A 340 -2.49 7.16 11.22
C LEU A 340 -1.11 7.18 10.57
N GLN A 341 -0.93 6.46 9.47
CA GLN A 341 0.34 6.40 8.72
C GLN A 341 0.75 7.79 8.20
N ASN A 342 -0.19 8.57 7.67
CA ASN A 342 0.05 9.95 7.25
C ASN A 342 0.52 10.84 8.41
N TYR A 343 -0.13 10.72 9.57
CA TYR A 343 0.23 11.47 10.76
C TYR A 343 1.62 11.11 11.27
N LEU A 344 1.91 9.80 11.38
CA LEU A 344 3.21 9.29 11.86
C LEU A 344 4.33 9.60 10.86
N GLY A 345 4.08 9.45 9.57
CA GLY A 345 5.04 9.80 8.50
C GLY A 345 5.39 11.28 8.52
N LYS A 346 4.40 12.16 8.64
CA LYS A 346 4.62 13.61 8.69
C LYS A 346 5.35 14.04 9.95
N LYS A 347 4.93 13.56 11.13
CA LYS A 347 5.41 14.01 12.42
C LYS A 347 6.72 13.35 12.85
N TYR A 348 6.85 12.04 12.62
CA TYR A 348 7.96 11.23 13.14
C TYR A 348 8.82 10.61 12.04
N LYS A 349 8.50 10.86 10.75
CA LYS A 349 9.17 10.23 9.60
C LYS A 349 9.15 8.70 9.66
N MET A 350 8.10 8.15 10.31
CA MET A 350 7.88 6.72 10.45
C MET A 350 7.34 6.15 9.15
N THR A 351 7.91 5.04 8.67
CA THR A 351 7.45 4.37 7.44
C THR A 351 6.08 3.73 7.64
N MET A 352 5.38 3.46 6.55
CA MET A 352 4.08 2.79 6.59
C MET A 352 4.18 1.38 7.20
N GLU A 353 5.23 0.63 6.86
CA GLU A 353 5.53 -0.70 7.40
C GLU A 353 5.71 -0.65 8.91
N ARG A 354 6.61 0.20 9.43
CA ARG A 354 6.84 0.36 10.87
C ARG A 354 5.57 0.78 11.61
N SER A 355 4.79 1.68 11.02
CA SER A 355 3.51 2.13 11.60
C SER A 355 2.51 0.99 11.71
N LEU A 356 2.40 0.16 10.65
CA LEU A 356 1.50 -0.99 10.64
C LEU A 356 1.96 -2.08 11.60
N ALA A 357 3.25 -2.43 11.59
CA ALA A 357 3.80 -3.45 12.49
C ALA A 357 3.58 -3.07 13.98
N ALA A 358 3.85 -1.82 14.36
CA ALA A 358 3.60 -1.35 15.71
C ALA A 358 2.10 -1.36 16.06
N ALA A 359 1.22 -0.92 15.15
CA ALA A 359 -0.22 -0.95 15.36
C ALA A 359 -0.76 -2.39 15.46
N GLN A 360 -0.25 -3.32 14.65
CA GLN A 360 -0.59 -4.74 14.69
C GLN A 360 -0.19 -5.34 16.04
N LYS A 361 1.01 -5.07 16.53
CA LYS A 361 1.47 -5.58 17.82
C LYS A 361 0.66 -5.00 18.99
N LEU A 362 0.28 -3.72 18.92
CA LEU A 362 -0.64 -3.12 19.90
C LEU A 362 -2.02 -3.78 19.89
N TYR A 363 -2.54 -4.14 18.72
CA TYR A 363 -3.79 -4.88 18.58
C TYR A 363 -3.68 -6.28 19.17
N GLU A 364 -2.62 -7.02 18.87
CA GLU A 364 -2.36 -8.36 19.41
C GLU A 364 -2.19 -8.38 20.93
N ASN A 365 -1.67 -7.30 21.50
CA ASN A 365 -1.61 -7.09 22.94
C ASN A 365 -2.92 -6.58 23.53
N GLY A 366 -3.95 -6.33 22.72
CA GLY A 366 -5.26 -5.87 23.14
C GLY A 366 -5.33 -4.41 23.56
N TYR A 367 -4.36 -3.56 23.19
CA TYR A 367 -4.33 -2.14 23.56
C TYR A 367 -5.10 -1.25 22.59
N VAL A 368 -5.26 -1.67 21.35
CA VAL A 368 -6.02 -0.94 20.32
C VAL A 368 -6.98 -1.86 19.59
N SER A 369 -7.97 -1.29 18.89
CA SER A 369 -8.86 -2.01 17.96
C SER A 369 -8.13 -2.42 16.71
N TYR A 370 -8.76 -3.25 15.84
CA TYR A 370 -8.17 -3.76 14.60
C TYR A 370 -7.59 -2.65 13.73
N PRO A 371 -6.30 -2.73 13.36
CA PRO A 371 -5.62 -1.59 12.75
C PRO A 371 -5.91 -1.39 11.27
N ARG A 372 -6.27 -2.45 10.51
CA ARG A 372 -6.48 -2.36 9.05
C ARG A 372 -7.89 -1.88 8.71
N THR A 373 -8.28 -0.72 9.22
CA THR A 373 -9.58 -0.09 8.99
C THR A 373 -9.47 1.12 8.07
N ASN A 374 -10.45 1.25 7.17
CA ASN A 374 -10.62 2.44 6.31
C ASN A 374 -11.55 3.48 6.91
N SER A 375 -12.27 3.14 7.99
CA SER A 375 -13.23 4.04 8.64
C SER A 375 -12.56 5.03 9.59
N GLU A 376 -13.12 6.20 9.68
CA GLU A 376 -12.80 7.27 10.64
C GLU A 376 -13.96 7.48 11.65
N TYR A 377 -14.95 6.56 11.65
CA TYR A 377 -16.18 6.61 12.45
C TYR A 377 -16.34 5.36 13.32
N LEU A 378 -17.14 5.48 14.35
CA LEU A 378 -17.52 4.40 15.27
C LEU A 378 -18.94 3.92 14.95
N ALA A 379 -19.21 2.65 15.23
CA ALA A 379 -20.54 2.08 15.11
C ALA A 379 -21.45 2.51 16.28
N LEU A 380 -22.74 2.61 16.00
CA LEU A 380 -23.74 3.01 17.00
C LEU A 380 -23.80 2.06 18.20
N ASN A 381 -23.56 0.76 17.98
CA ASN A 381 -23.53 -0.27 19.01
C ASN A 381 -22.28 -0.24 19.90
N GLU A 382 -21.25 0.56 19.55
CA GLU A 382 -20.03 0.70 20.34
C GLU A 382 -20.12 1.79 21.43
N LYS A 383 -21.20 2.54 21.51
CA LYS A 383 -21.34 3.69 22.44
C LYS A 383 -21.01 3.33 23.90
N ASP A 384 -21.47 2.19 24.39
CA ASP A 384 -21.21 1.76 25.77
C ASP A 384 -19.75 1.36 25.99
N LYS A 385 -19.14 0.68 25.04
CA LYS A 385 -17.72 0.39 25.03
C LYS A 385 -16.89 1.69 25.09
N ILE A 386 -17.26 2.69 24.29
CA ILE A 386 -16.57 3.99 24.28
C ILE A 386 -16.72 4.71 25.63
N ARG A 387 -17.87 4.65 26.30
CA ARG A 387 -18.04 5.22 27.65
C ARG A 387 -17.08 4.58 28.66
N GLN A 388 -16.88 3.26 28.58
CA GLN A 388 -15.94 2.54 29.45
C GLN A 388 -14.50 2.97 29.15
N ILE A 389 -14.08 3.02 27.87
CA ILE A 389 -12.75 3.49 27.48
C ILE A 389 -12.49 4.91 27.97
N LEU A 390 -13.45 5.83 27.83
CA LEU A 390 -13.32 7.20 28.30
C LEU A 390 -13.16 7.27 29.83
N SER A 391 -13.81 6.37 30.59
CA SER A 391 -13.62 6.26 32.03
C SER A 391 -12.17 5.90 32.39
N GLU A 392 -11.57 4.95 31.68
CA GLU A 392 -10.16 4.58 31.91
C GLU A 392 -9.19 5.70 31.51
N ILE A 393 -9.46 6.39 30.40
CA ILE A 393 -8.63 7.50 29.93
C ILE A 393 -8.68 8.71 30.87
N LYS A 394 -9.81 8.97 31.52
CA LYS A 394 -9.91 9.99 32.58
C LYS A 394 -8.97 9.72 33.74
N LYS A 395 -8.77 8.46 34.12
CA LYS A 395 -7.82 8.08 35.22
C LYS A 395 -6.38 8.42 34.84
N LEU A 396 -6.04 8.54 33.56
CA LEU A 396 -4.74 8.99 33.05
C LEU A 396 -4.58 10.52 33.04
N GLY A 397 -5.58 11.28 33.48
CA GLY A 397 -5.55 12.74 33.53
C GLY A 397 -6.05 13.44 32.27
N TYR A 398 -6.64 12.73 31.32
CA TYR A 398 -7.27 13.36 30.16
C TYR A 398 -8.65 13.91 30.54
N ASP A 399 -8.90 15.16 30.18
CA ASP A 399 -10.21 15.79 30.34
C ASP A 399 -11.09 15.47 29.13
N VAL A 400 -11.84 14.38 29.22
CA VAL A 400 -12.66 13.84 28.12
C VAL A 400 -14.11 13.62 28.59
N CYS A 401 -15.05 13.73 27.67
CA CYS A 401 -16.46 13.42 27.91
C CYS A 401 -17.06 12.68 26.71
N PHE A 402 -18.09 11.87 26.99
CA PHE A 402 -18.81 11.19 25.91
C PHE A 402 -19.61 12.20 25.08
N LYS A 403 -19.48 12.08 23.75
CA LYS A 403 -20.17 12.94 22.77
C LYS A 403 -20.93 12.08 21.78
N ASP A 404 -22.25 12.13 21.84
CA ASP A 404 -23.12 11.43 20.88
C ASP A 404 -23.36 12.32 19.65
N LYS A 405 -22.43 12.31 18.71
CA LYS A 405 -22.50 13.10 17.49
C LYS A 405 -22.41 12.22 16.25
N LYS A 406 -23.21 12.50 15.22
CA LYS A 406 -23.15 11.81 13.92
C LYS A 406 -21.78 11.94 13.23
N THR A 407 -20.98 12.96 13.57
CA THR A 407 -19.60 13.12 13.11
C THR A 407 -18.63 12.13 13.74
N ILE A 408 -19.04 11.40 14.77
CA ILE A 408 -18.27 10.36 15.48
C ILE A 408 -18.88 8.98 15.24
N PHE A 409 -20.22 8.83 15.38
CA PHE A 409 -20.94 7.57 15.26
C PHE A 409 -21.82 7.59 14.01
N ASP A 410 -21.46 6.77 12.99
CA ASP A 410 -22.23 6.68 11.75
C ASP A 410 -21.98 5.33 11.05
N ASP A 411 -22.91 4.39 11.21
CA ASP A 411 -22.82 3.04 10.61
C ASP A 411 -22.72 3.09 9.07
N SER A 412 -23.31 4.11 8.43
CA SER A 412 -23.26 4.25 6.97
C SER A 412 -21.84 4.55 6.41
N LYS A 413 -20.88 4.82 7.30
CA LYS A 413 -19.47 5.12 7.00
C LYS A 413 -18.52 3.99 7.39
N ILE A 414 -19.07 2.84 7.73
CA ILE A 414 -18.32 1.66 8.16
C ILE A 414 -18.63 0.53 7.19
N GLU A 415 -17.60 0.00 6.54
CA GLU A 415 -17.73 -1.16 5.65
C GLU A 415 -17.55 -2.47 6.43
N SER A 416 -16.46 -2.61 7.18
CA SER A 416 -16.14 -3.81 7.96
C SER A 416 -15.72 -3.52 9.39
N HIS A 417 -14.97 -2.45 9.60
CA HIS A 417 -14.43 -2.07 10.91
C HIS A 417 -14.63 -0.60 11.21
N SER A 418 -14.88 -0.31 12.49
CA SER A 418 -14.87 1.05 13.03
C SER A 418 -13.46 1.64 13.03
N ALA A 419 -13.37 2.95 13.27
CA ALA A 419 -12.11 3.65 13.41
C ALA A 419 -11.20 3.04 14.47
N LEU A 420 -9.90 3.25 14.31
CA LEU A 420 -8.88 2.82 15.26
C LEU A 420 -8.99 3.58 16.57
N THR A 421 -9.16 2.84 17.67
CA THR A 421 -9.32 3.39 19.03
C THR A 421 -8.40 2.65 20.02
N PRO A 422 -8.07 3.27 21.18
CA PRO A 422 -7.61 2.50 22.32
C PRO A 422 -8.72 1.56 22.80
N THR A 423 -8.34 0.56 23.60
CA THR A 423 -9.30 -0.29 24.32
C THR A 423 -9.38 0.15 25.79
N TYR A 424 -10.15 -0.57 26.62
CA TYR A 424 -10.14 -0.36 28.07
C TYR A 424 -8.91 -0.96 28.77
N LYS A 425 -8.09 -1.77 28.05
CA LYS A 425 -6.80 -2.24 28.54
C LYS A 425 -5.76 -1.16 28.31
N ILE A 426 -5.30 -0.54 29.40
CA ILE A 426 -4.28 0.51 29.35
C ILE A 426 -2.91 -0.12 29.65
N PRO A 427 -1.88 0.12 28.80
CA PRO A 427 -0.53 -0.37 29.07
C PRO A 427 0.06 0.29 30.32
N GLY A 428 0.90 -0.44 31.06
CA GLY A 428 1.63 0.05 32.22
C GLY A 428 2.63 1.17 31.84
N LYS A 429 3.11 1.93 32.84
CA LYS A 429 3.87 3.17 32.63
C LYS A 429 5.09 2.99 31.75
N ASP A 430 5.78 1.94 31.69
CA ASP A 430 6.99 1.74 30.88
C ASP A 430 6.91 0.45 30.03
N GLU A 431 5.70 -0.05 29.84
CA GLU A 431 5.44 -1.30 29.10
C GLU A 431 5.65 -1.12 27.59
N LEU A 432 5.29 0.05 27.06
CA LEU A 432 5.50 0.35 25.65
C LEU A 432 6.77 1.15 25.43
N VAL A 433 7.56 0.74 24.44
CA VAL A 433 8.81 1.40 24.03
C VAL A 433 8.85 1.66 22.53
N GLY A 434 9.76 2.52 22.08
CA GLY A 434 10.02 2.75 20.66
C GLY A 434 8.76 3.11 19.84
N ASP A 435 8.57 2.41 18.74
CA ASP A 435 7.48 2.66 17.80
C ASP A 435 6.10 2.39 18.41
N GLU A 436 5.94 1.34 19.22
CA GLU A 436 4.68 1.01 19.89
C GLU A 436 4.23 2.16 20.79
N LYS A 437 5.14 2.76 21.57
CA LYS A 437 4.84 3.92 22.40
C LYS A 437 4.40 5.13 21.58
N LEU A 438 5.09 5.41 20.47
CA LEU A 438 4.74 6.53 19.59
C LEU A 438 3.38 6.34 18.93
N VAL A 439 3.10 5.14 18.43
CA VAL A 439 1.82 4.80 17.77
C VAL A 439 0.68 4.84 18.78
N TYR A 440 0.82 4.18 19.93
CA TYR A 440 -0.20 4.18 20.99
C TYR A 440 -0.50 5.58 21.49
N THR A 441 0.56 6.37 21.78
CA THR A 441 0.41 7.76 22.23
C THR A 441 -0.30 8.62 21.19
N SER A 442 -0.06 8.39 19.90
CA SER A 442 -0.74 9.11 18.83
C SER A 442 -2.22 8.76 18.76
N ILE A 443 -2.56 7.48 18.90
CA ILE A 443 -3.95 7.00 18.89
C ILE A 443 -4.72 7.55 20.09
N ILE A 444 -4.18 7.43 21.32
CA ILE A 444 -4.86 7.90 22.52
C ILE A 444 -5.05 9.42 22.53
N ARG A 445 -4.05 10.19 22.05
CA ARG A 445 -4.15 11.65 21.96
C ARG A 445 -5.20 12.09 20.95
N ARG A 446 -5.29 11.45 19.78
CA ARG A 446 -6.35 11.70 18.80
C ARG A 446 -7.73 11.35 19.36
N PHE A 447 -7.83 10.22 20.04
CA PHE A 447 -9.08 9.80 20.70
C PHE A 447 -9.50 10.81 21.78
N ALA A 448 -8.58 11.21 22.66
CA ALA A 448 -8.81 12.25 23.66
C ALA A 448 -9.17 13.61 23.06
N ALA A 449 -8.61 13.98 21.91
CA ALA A 449 -8.95 15.21 21.21
C ALA A 449 -10.40 15.18 20.69
N VAL A 450 -10.85 14.06 20.11
CA VAL A 450 -12.22 13.90 19.60
C VAL A 450 -13.24 14.00 20.75
N PHE A 451 -12.94 13.41 21.90
CA PHE A 451 -13.80 13.38 23.08
C PHE A 451 -13.43 14.44 24.14
N CYS A 452 -12.60 15.44 23.81
CA CYS A 452 -12.20 16.48 24.75
C CYS A 452 -13.42 17.21 25.33
N ALA A 453 -13.48 17.35 26.66
CA ALA A 453 -14.63 17.99 27.33
C ALA A 453 -14.73 19.47 26.97
N GLU A 454 -13.61 20.16 26.87
CA GLU A 454 -13.53 21.56 26.46
C GLU A 454 -13.66 21.76 24.95
N GLU A 455 -14.34 22.81 24.55
CA GLU A 455 -14.37 23.26 23.16
C GLU A 455 -13.08 24.03 22.80
N CYS A 456 -12.63 23.88 21.58
CA CYS A 456 -11.56 24.71 21.02
C CYS A 456 -12.18 25.94 20.38
N ILE A 457 -11.90 27.12 20.92
CA ILE A 457 -12.45 28.39 20.43
C ILE A 457 -11.32 29.20 19.80
N ALA A 458 -11.50 29.55 18.54
CA ALA A 458 -10.63 30.45 17.81
C ALA A 458 -11.38 31.76 17.49
N GLU A 459 -10.73 32.87 17.65
CA GLU A 459 -11.16 34.15 17.08
C GLU A 459 -10.59 34.29 15.68
N LYS A 460 -11.48 34.36 14.69
CA LYS A 460 -11.12 34.60 13.29
C LYS A 460 -11.42 36.01 12.92
N THR A 461 -10.44 36.69 12.34
CA THR A 461 -10.59 38.05 11.82
C THR A 461 -10.31 38.04 10.32
N GLU A 462 -11.21 38.61 9.55
CA GLU A 462 -11.07 38.85 8.13
C GLU A 462 -11.15 40.36 7.87
N LEU A 463 -10.12 40.93 7.22
CA LEU A 463 -10.07 42.31 6.78
C LEU A 463 -10.05 42.31 5.25
N THR A 464 -10.90 43.14 4.65
CA THR A 464 -10.82 43.47 3.22
C THR A 464 -10.22 44.85 3.07
N VAL A 465 -9.03 44.90 2.48
CA VAL A 465 -8.33 46.15 2.16
C VAL A 465 -8.55 46.44 0.67
N SER A 466 -9.15 47.57 0.34
CA SER A 466 -9.40 48.00 -1.05
C SER A 466 -8.41 49.05 -1.47
N LEU A 467 -7.69 48.83 -2.55
CA LEU A 467 -6.70 49.73 -3.12
C LEU A 467 -7.37 50.60 -4.20
N GLY A 468 -7.68 51.83 -3.86
CA GLY A 468 -8.31 52.80 -4.75
C GLY A 468 -9.64 52.32 -5.37
N GLY A 469 -10.34 51.38 -4.74
CA GLY A 469 -11.57 50.78 -5.25
C GLY A 469 -11.38 49.86 -6.46
N LYS A 470 -10.13 49.48 -6.79
CA LYS A 470 -9.80 48.69 -8.00
C LYS A 470 -9.42 47.27 -7.72
N GLU A 471 -8.76 47.01 -6.61
CA GLU A 471 -8.33 45.65 -6.20
C GLU A 471 -8.55 45.51 -4.70
N ASP A 472 -9.15 44.36 -4.32
CA ASP A 472 -9.43 44.01 -2.92
C ASP A 472 -8.47 42.91 -2.44
N TYR A 473 -7.88 43.13 -1.29
CA TYR A 473 -6.99 42.16 -0.60
C TYR A 473 -7.66 41.60 0.65
N LEU A 474 -7.75 40.30 0.74
CA LEU A 474 -8.34 39.60 1.88
C LEU A 474 -7.26 39.14 2.84
N LEU A 475 -7.17 39.78 3.99
CA LEU A 475 -6.29 39.37 5.10
C LEU A 475 -7.07 38.46 6.07
N LYS A 476 -6.50 37.35 6.47
CA LYS A 476 -7.12 36.42 7.42
C LYS A 476 -6.20 36.19 8.62
N GLY A 477 -6.72 36.42 9.81
CA GLY A 477 -6.11 36.12 11.09
C GLY A 477 -6.84 35.01 11.83
N THR A 478 -6.14 34.32 12.71
CA THR A 478 -6.73 33.32 13.62
C THR A 478 -5.94 33.30 14.90
N VAL A 479 -6.59 33.51 16.02
CA VAL A 479 -6.01 33.47 17.36
C VAL A 479 -6.78 32.43 18.17
N ILE A 480 -6.05 31.51 18.83
CA ILE A 480 -6.67 30.49 19.69
C ILE A 480 -6.96 31.09 21.05
N VAL A 481 -8.25 31.32 21.33
CA VAL A 481 -8.71 31.88 22.61
C VAL A 481 -8.81 30.78 23.68
N GLN A 482 -9.30 29.61 23.29
CA GLN A 482 -9.41 28.46 24.17
C GLN A 482 -8.88 27.22 23.43
N PRO A 483 -7.79 26.58 23.92
CA PRO A 483 -7.13 25.51 23.18
C PRO A 483 -7.97 24.23 23.05
N GLY A 484 -8.81 23.91 24.06
CA GLY A 484 -9.68 22.74 24.05
C GLY A 484 -8.93 21.45 23.65
N TRP A 485 -9.40 20.80 22.60
CA TRP A 485 -8.78 19.56 22.09
C TRP A 485 -7.34 19.74 21.58
N MET A 486 -6.91 20.96 21.23
CA MET A 486 -5.55 21.21 20.72
C MET A 486 -4.46 20.92 21.76
N LYS A 487 -4.80 20.92 23.07
CA LYS A 487 -3.89 20.49 24.14
C LYS A 487 -3.43 19.04 23.98
N TYR A 488 -4.20 18.20 23.26
CA TYR A 488 -3.88 16.80 23.02
C TYR A 488 -3.27 16.56 21.63
N ASP A 489 -3.85 17.12 20.58
CA ASP A 489 -3.49 16.83 19.19
C ASP A 489 -3.45 18.07 18.26
N GLY A 490 -3.13 19.23 18.81
CA GLY A 490 -3.18 20.50 18.06
C GLY A 490 -2.01 20.77 17.12
N GLY A 491 -0.85 20.12 17.28
CA GLY A 491 0.38 20.42 16.56
C GLY A 491 0.90 21.86 16.84
N ASP A 492 1.89 22.30 16.03
CA ASP A 492 2.52 23.63 16.17
C ASP A 492 1.74 24.73 15.41
N LYS A 493 0.42 24.78 15.55
CA LYS A 493 -0.35 25.89 14.97
C LYS A 493 -0.01 27.18 15.73
N LYS A 494 0.63 28.10 15.03
CA LYS A 494 0.91 29.45 15.54
C LYS A 494 -0.29 30.34 15.27
N ASP A 495 -0.60 31.21 16.20
CA ASP A 495 -1.56 32.29 16.00
C ASP A 495 -1.09 33.18 14.84
N LYS A 496 -2.02 33.53 13.96
CA LYS A 496 -1.80 34.54 12.93
C LYS A 496 -2.57 35.79 13.36
N ILE A 497 -1.85 36.69 14.00
CA ILE A 497 -2.36 37.99 14.44
C ILE A 497 -2.37 38.90 13.25
N LEU A 498 -3.43 39.68 13.08
CA LEU A 498 -3.51 40.79 12.12
C LEU A 498 -3.30 42.09 12.86
N PRO A 499 -2.79 43.16 12.15
CA PRO A 499 -2.72 44.49 12.74
C PRO A 499 -4.10 44.94 13.21
N ASN A 500 -4.12 45.73 14.29
CA ASN A 500 -5.36 46.27 14.82
C ASN A 500 -5.84 47.40 13.89
N LEU A 501 -6.75 47.05 13.01
CA LEU A 501 -7.34 47.92 12.00
C LEU A 501 -8.85 47.80 12.04
N ASP A 502 -9.53 48.95 11.89
CA ASP A 502 -10.97 49.05 11.78
C ASP A 502 -11.43 49.49 10.39
N LYS A 503 -12.72 49.34 10.11
CA LYS A 503 -13.28 49.80 8.85
C LYS A 503 -13.09 51.31 8.69
N GLY A 504 -12.46 51.73 7.59
CA GLY A 504 -12.12 53.10 7.28
C GLY A 504 -10.64 53.42 7.54
N ASP A 505 -9.89 52.57 8.22
CA ASP A 505 -8.47 52.79 8.46
C ASP A 505 -7.68 52.68 7.16
N VAL A 506 -6.66 53.54 7.04
CA VAL A 506 -5.72 53.57 5.91
C VAL A 506 -4.60 52.57 6.19
N VAL A 507 -4.27 51.79 5.18
CA VAL A 507 -3.17 50.83 5.18
C VAL A 507 -2.04 51.40 4.34
N ASN A 508 -0.84 51.45 4.91
CA ASN A 508 0.33 51.88 4.17
C ASN A 508 0.69 50.87 3.10
N VAL A 509 1.09 51.34 1.92
CA VAL A 509 1.49 50.48 0.80
C VAL A 509 2.80 50.95 0.20
N ASP A 510 3.64 49.96 -0.18
CA ASP A 510 4.87 50.14 -0.93
C ASP A 510 5.04 48.95 -1.88
N PHE A 511 4.29 49.00 -2.97
CA PHE A 511 4.35 47.94 -3.98
C PHE A 511 5.63 48.02 -4.79
N HIS A 512 6.29 46.88 -4.92
CA HIS A 512 7.44 46.68 -5.82
C HIS A 512 7.30 45.35 -6.55
N PRO A 513 7.89 45.23 -7.76
CA PRO A 513 7.88 43.97 -8.50
C PRO A 513 8.87 43.00 -7.88
N GLU A 514 8.38 41.85 -7.39
CA GLU A 514 9.18 40.75 -6.87
C GLU A 514 9.31 39.66 -7.95
N GLU A 515 10.55 39.36 -8.36
CA GLU A 515 10.81 38.28 -9.28
C GLU A 515 10.55 36.93 -8.60
N LYS A 516 9.70 36.12 -9.22
CA LYS A 516 9.37 34.76 -8.79
C LYS A 516 9.56 33.79 -9.93
N LYS A 517 9.84 32.54 -9.56
CA LYS A 517 9.92 31.43 -10.51
C LYS A 517 8.88 30.39 -10.16
N THR A 518 8.23 29.83 -11.16
CA THR A 518 7.42 28.64 -10.95
C THR A 518 8.33 27.50 -10.50
N THR A 519 7.79 26.61 -9.68
CA THR A 519 8.53 25.44 -9.17
C THR A 519 7.88 24.17 -9.68
N PRO A 520 8.66 23.10 -9.92
CA PRO A 520 8.09 21.82 -10.31
C PRO A 520 7.20 21.26 -9.20
N PRO A 521 6.29 20.35 -9.52
CA PRO A 521 5.53 19.65 -8.50
C PRO A 521 6.47 18.89 -7.56
N ARG A 522 6.07 18.77 -6.31
CA ARG A 522 6.89 18.03 -5.32
C ARG A 522 6.75 16.52 -5.53
N ARG A 523 7.83 15.78 -5.27
CA ARG A 523 7.79 14.33 -5.16
C ARG A 523 6.76 13.90 -4.13
N TYR A 524 6.22 12.70 -4.29
CA TYR A 524 5.28 12.15 -3.34
C TYR A 524 5.93 11.90 -1.98
N THR A 525 5.26 12.35 -0.92
CA THR A 525 5.55 11.94 0.46
C THR A 525 4.67 10.75 0.85
N ILE A 526 4.91 10.14 2.01
CA ILE A 526 4.02 9.11 2.57
C ILE A 526 2.55 9.62 2.58
N GLU A 527 2.34 10.84 3.09
CA GLU A 527 1.01 11.45 3.16
C GLU A 527 0.39 11.67 1.77
N THR A 528 1.14 12.26 0.85
CA THR A 528 0.59 12.62 -0.47
C THR A 528 0.38 11.41 -1.36
N LEU A 529 1.24 10.40 -1.30
CA LEU A 529 1.06 9.15 -2.02
C LEU A 529 -0.16 8.39 -1.50
N ASN A 530 -0.27 8.21 -0.18
CA ASN A 530 -1.42 7.56 0.43
C ASN A 530 -2.75 8.23 0.06
N ASN A 531 -2.79 9.57 0.12
CA ASN A 531 -3.99 10.32 -0.25
C ASN A 531 -4.34 10.16 -1.72
N TYR A 532 -3.33 10.10 -2.61
CA TYR A 532 -3.53 9.80 -4.03
C TYR A 532 -4.06 8.38 -4.23
N LEU A 533 -3.43 7.38 -3.62
CA LEU A 533 -3.83 5.97 -3.77
C LEU A 533 -5.26 5.70 -3.24
N LYS A 534 -5.67 6.43 -2.21
CA LYS A 534 -7.04 6.38 -1.68
C LYS A 534 -8.06 7.08 -2.58
N ASN A 535 -7.66 8.05 -3.37
CA ASN A 535 -8.56 8.78 -4.28
C ASN A 535 -7.84 9.17 -5.58
N PRO A 536 -7.47 8.18 -6.41
CA PRO A 536 -6.63 8.37 -7.59
C PRO A 536 -7.32 9.18 -8.71
N PHE A 537 -8.63 9.38 -8.64
CA PHE A 537 -9.45 10.11 -9.61
C PHE A 537 -9.94 11.48 -9.08
N ARG A 538 -9.23 12.03 -8.09
CA ARG A 538 -9.63 13.32 -7.48
C ARG A 538 -9.62 14.46 -8.48
N ASP A 539 -8.60 14.52 -9.33
CA ASP A 539 -8.39 15.64 -10.25
C ASP A 539 -9.36 15.58 -11.43
N GLU A 540 -9.69 14.37 -11.89
CA GLU A 540 -10.73 14.14 -12.89
C GLU A 540 -12.11 14.56 -12.36
N LYS A 541 -12.42 14.26 -11.12
CA LYS A 541 -13.66 14.71 -10.45
C LYS A 541 -13.74 16.21 -10.30
N ALA A 542 -12.59 16.91 -10.18
CA ALA A 542 -12.53 18.36 -10.04
C ALA A 542 -12.62 19.10 -11.39
N ALA A 543 -12.10 18.49 -12.48
CA ALA A 543 -12.14 19.06 -13.82
C ALA A 543 -13.55 19.09 -14.43
N ASP A 544 -14.43 18.20 -13.97
CA ASP A 544 -15.78 17.99 -14.50
C ASP A 544 -16.86 18.83 -13.80
N ASN A 545 -16.50 20.04 -13.33
CA ASN A 545 -17.45 20.98 -12.69
C ASN A 545 -18.51 21.60 -13.64
N GLY A 546 -18.68 21.08 -14.86
CA GLY A 546 -19.57 21.63 -15.89
C GLY A 546 -20.56 20.68 -16.55
N GLY A 547 -20.55 19.38 -16.24
CA GLY A 547 -21.41 18.39 -16.86
C GLY A 547 -22.37 17.71 -15.87
N ASP A 548 -23.62 17.50 -16.31
CA ASP A 548 -24.72 16.86 -15.56
C ASP A 548 -24.57 15.34 -15.39
N ASP A 549 -23.34 14.79 -15.46
CA ASP A 549 -23.12 13.36 -15.44
C ASP A 549 -22.86 12.85 -13.99
N GLU A 550 -23.95 12.74 -13.21
CA GLU A 550 -23.93 12.06 -11.90
C GLU A 550 -23.47 10.58 -12.06
N ASP A 551 -23.73 9.97 -13.20
CA ASP A 551 -23.32 8.60 -13.50
C ASP A 551 -21.79 8.47 -13.63
N TYR A 552 -21.12 9.43 -14.26
CA TYR A 552 -19.65 9.43 -14.37
C TYR A 552 -18.96 9.58 -13.00
N LYS A 553 -19.50 10.45 -12.13
CA LYS A 553 -19.02 10.63 -10.75
C LYS A 553 -19.27 9.39 -9.89
N ALA A 554 -20.35 8.66 -10.14
CA ALA A 554 -20.69 7.43 -9.44
C ALA A 554 -19.72 6.29 -9.79
N ILE A 555 -19.24 6.21 -11.03
CA ILE A 555 -18.29 5.18 -11.51
C ILE A 555 -16.96 5.22 -10.71
N PHE A 556 -16.45 6.39 -10.38
CA PHE A 556 -15.17 6.54 -9.68
C PHE A 556 -15.28 6.63 -8.15
N LYS A 557 -16.50 6.56 -7.60
CA LYS A 557 -16.73 6.65 -6.16
C LYS A 557 -16.20 5.41 -5.44
N GLY A 558 -15.29 5.62 -4.48
CA GLY A 558 -14.76 4.56 -3.65
C GLY A 558 -13.74 3.65 -4.34
N LEU A 559 -13.19 4.06 -5.50
CA LEU A 559 -12.09 3.36 -6.15
C LEU A 559 -10.76 3.77 -5.53
N GLU A 560 -9.96 2.77 -5.16
CA GLU A 560 -8.66 2.91 -4.52
C GLU A 560 -7.61 2.06 -5.25
N LEU A 561 -6.35 2.45 -5.19
CA LEU A 561 -5.22 1.63 -5.60
C LEU A 561 -4.67 0.89 -4.39
N GLY A 562 -5.00 -0.40 -4.28
CA GLY A 562 -4.77 -1.21 -3.09
C GLY A 562 -5.70 -0.84 -1.93
N THR A 563 -6.01 -1.81 -1.09
CA THR A 563 -6.83 -1.59 0.11
C THR A 563 -5.97 -1.19 1.31
N GLU A 564 -6.57 -0.72 2.39
CA GLU A 564 -5.87 -0.43 3.65
C GLU A 564 -5.04 -1.62 4.13
N ALA A 565 -5.57 -2.85 4.01
CA ALA A 565 -4.88 -4.06 4.45
C ALA A 565 -3.61 -4.37 3.64
N THR A 566 -3.58 -4.04 2.34
CA THR A 566 -2.54 -4.54 1.41
C THR A 566 -1.61 -3.47 0.86
N ARG A 567 -2.01 -2.20 0.92
CA ARG A 567 -1.24 -1.09 0.33
C ARG A 567 0.18 -0.99 0.88
N THR A 568 0.33 -1.14 2.20
CA THR A 568 1.65 -1.09 2.85
C THR A 568 2.56 -2.19 2.31
N GLY A 569 2.11 -3.44 2.26
CA GLY A 569 2.89 -4.57 1.74
C GLY A 569 3.26 -4.41 0.26
N ILE A 570 2.36 -3.88 -0.57
CA ILE A 570 2.65 -3.64 -1.99
C ILE A 570 3.72 -2.56 -2.17
N ILE A 571 3.68 -1.48 -1.39
CA ILE A 571 4.72 -0.44 -1.42
C ILE A 571 6.07 -1.00 -0.95
N GLU A 572 6.08 -1.82 0.10
CA GLU A 572 7.31 -2.48 0.56
C GLU A 572 7.86 -3.45 -0.50
N ASN A 573 7.00 -4.19 -1.19
CA ASN A 573 7.41 -5.00 -2.33
C ASN A 573 8.03 -4.16 -3.47
N ALA A 574 7.46 -3.01 -3.79
CA ALA A 574 8.04 -2.11 -4.78
C ALA A 574 9.45 -1.61 -4.36
N LYS A 575 9.66 -1.37 -3.05
CA LYS A 575 10.97 -1.02 -2.49
C LYS A 575 11.95 -2.21 -2.53
N LYS A 576 11.53 -3.40 -2.10
CA LYS A 576 12.35 -4.64 -2.11
C LYS A 576 12.80 -5.00 -3.53
N ASN A 577 11.94 -4.78 -4.53
CA ASN A 577 12.26 -5.01 -5.94
C ASN A 577 13.13 -3.89 -6.57
N GLY A 578 13.50 -2.86 -5.82
CA GLY A 578 14.31 -1.76 -6.31
C GLY A 578 13.60 -0.83 -7.29
N TYR A 579 12.26 -0.82 -7.30
CA TYR A 579 11.47 0.06 -8.19
C TYR A 579 11.38 1.48 -7.64
N ILE A 580 11.25 1.60 -6.34
CA ILE A 580 11.15 2.87 -5.61
C ILE A 580 12.02 2.84 -4.35
N SER A 581 12.40 4.01 -3.87
CA SER A 581 13.03 4.17 -2.56
C SER A 581 12.29 5.19 -1.69
N LEU A 582 12.53 5.14 -0.40
CA LEU A 582 11.99 6.09 0.57
C LEU A 582 13.13 6.71 1.37
N LYS A 583 13.31 8.03 1.24
CA LYS A 583 14.27 8.81 2.05
C LYS A 583 13.51 9.77 2.94
N LYS A 584 13.62 9.58 4.27
CA LYS A 584 12.78 10.24 5.28
C LYS A 584 11.30 9.89 5.03
N ASP A 585 10.54 10.77 4.44
CA ASP A 585 9.12 10.60 4.08
C ASP A 585 8.85 10.84 2.59
N VAL A 586 9.88 10.92 1.74
CA VAL A 586 9.77 11.22 0.30
C VAL A 586 10.14 10.00 -0.52
N TYR A 587 9.24 9.59 -1.40
CA TYR A 587 9.47 8.54 -2.39
C TYR A 587 10.24 9.07 -3.59
N ALA A 588 11.13 8.25 -4.11
CA ALA A 588 11.85 8.49 -5.36
C ALA A 588 11.74 7.25 -6.26
N LEU A 589 11.70 7.47 -7.56
CA LEU A 589 11.79 6.41 -8.55
C LEU A 589 13.22 5.91 -8.62
N GLU A 590 13.39 4.59 -8.63
CA GLU A 590 14.69 3.96 -8.86
C GLU A 590 14.82 3.50 -10.33
N ARG A 591 16.00 3.13 -10.71
CA ARG A 591 16.31 2.76 -12.09
C ARG A 591 15.48 1.56 -12.59
N GLU A 592 15.35 0.52 -11.77
CA GLU A 592 14.58 -0.67 -12.10
C GLU A 592 13.09 -0.36 -12.25
N GLY A 593 12.58 0.60 -11.46
CA GLY A 593 11.20 1.08 -11.59
C GLY A 593 10.96 1.85 -12.88
N ARG A 594 11.92 2.72 -13.28
CA ARG A 594 11.89 3.41 -14.58
C ARG A 594 11.91 2.40 -15.72
N PHE A 595 12.84 1.45 -15.67
CA PHE A 595 12.97 0.41 -16.67
C PHE A 595 11.69 -0.44 -16.79
N LEU A 596 11.08 -0.84 -15.67
CA LEU A 596 9.81 -1.56 -15.67
C LEU A 596 8.73 -0.80 -16.43
N ILE A 597 8.50 0.47 -16.07
CA ILE A 597 7.41 1.25 -16.67
C ILE A 597 7.65 1.52 -18.15
N GLU A 598 8.88 1.89 -18.55
CA GLU A 598 9.22 2.10 -19.95
C GLU A 598 9.03 0.84 -20.79
N ARG A 599 9.42 -0.35 -20.26
CA ARG A 599 9.21 -1.62 -20.97
C ARG A 599 7.73 -1.97 -21.10
N LEU A 600 6.92 -1.75 -20.07
CA LEU A 600 5.48 -1.96 -20.18
C LEU A 600 4.83 -1.05 -21.22
N VAL A 601 5.28 0.21 -21.30
CA VAL A 601 4.81 1.16 -22.32
C VAL A 601 5.22 0.70 -23.73
N ASP A 602 6.48 0.29 -23.93
CA ASP A 602 6.98 -0.20 -25.22
C ASP A 602 6.23 -1.46 -25.69
N MET A 603 5.88 -2.33 -24.75
CA MET A 603 5.11 -3.55 -25.00
C MET A 603 3.60 -3.29 -25.07
N LYS A 604 3.14 -2.04 -24.99
CA LYS A 604 1.72 -1.63 -24.99
C LYS A 604 0.88 -2.29 -23.89
N ILE A 605 1.53 -2.69 -22.78
CA ILE A 605 0.84 -3.27 -21.64
C ILE A 605 0.28 -2.15 -20.77
N ALA A 606 -1.01 -1.88 -20.91
CA ALA A 606 -1.70 -0.87 -20.11
C ALA A 606 -2.05 -1.42 -18.72
N MET A 607 -1.20 -1.14 -17.74
CA MET A 607 -1.48 -1.40 -16.32
C MET A 607 -1.53 -0.09 -15.56
N ASP A 608 -2.59 0.65 -15.77
CA ASP A 608 -2.83 1.96 -15.16
C ASP A 608 -3.88 1.92 -14.03
N LYS A 609 -4.17 3.08 -13.48
CA LYS A 609 -5.17 3.24 -12.42
C LYS A 609 -6.60 2.85 -12.88
N TYR A 610 -6.93 3.01 -14.15
CA TYR A 610 -8.27 2.71 -14.68
C TYR A 610 -8.52 1.20 -14.70
N LYS A 611 -7.59 0.43 -15.27
CA LYS A 611 -7.65 -1.04 -15.30
C LYS A 611 -7.69 -1.64 -13.90
N THR A 612 -6.79 -1.19 -13.02
CA THR A 612 -6.79 -1.64 -11.63
C THR A 612 -8.10 -1.33 -10.91
N SER A 613 -8.71 -0.19 -11.22
CA SER A 613 -9.98 0.20 -10.62
C SER A 613 -11.16 -0.63 -11.13
N GLN A 614 -11.19 -1.00 -12.41
CA GLN A 614 -12.22 -1.90 -12.98
C GLN A 614 -12.21 -3.26 -12.28
N LEU A 615 -11.02 -3.84 -12.10
CA LEU A 615 -10.87 -5.10 -11.36
C LEU A 615 -11.23 -4.94 -9.88
N GLY A 616 -10.89 -3.81 -9.26
CA GLY A 616 -11.33 -3.49 -7.90
C GLY A 616 -12.86 -3.40 -7.77
N GLN A 617 -13.55 -2.89 -8.79
CA GLN A 617 -15.02 -2.89 -8.83
C GLN A 617 -15.58 -4.32 -8.97
N ALA A 618 -14.96 -5.16 -9.81
CA ALA A 618 -15.37 -6.56 -9.95
C ALA A 618 -15.29 -7.29 -8.61
N LEU A 619 -14.20 -7.13 -7.86
CA LEU A 619 -14.06 -7.70 -6.49
C LEU A 619 -15.13 -7.18 -5.52
N LYS A 620 -15.48 -5.90 -5.56
CA LYS A 620 -16.60 -5.37 -4.76
C LYS A 620 -17.96 -5.95 -5.17
N LYS A 621 -18.16 -6.24 -6.45
CA LYS A 621 -19.37 -6.93 -6.92
C LYS A 621 -19.42 -8.38 -6.43
N VAL A 622 -18.30 -9.08 -6.40
CA VAL A 622 -18.20 -10.42 -5.78
C VAL A 622 -18.58 -10.35 -4.31
N PHE A 623 -18.01 -9.39 -3.54
CA PHE A 623 -18.35 -9.19 -2.12
C PHE A 623 -19.85 -8.92 -1.89
N ARG A 624 -20.54 -8.27 -2.83
CA ARG A 624 -21.98 -8.02 -2.74
C ARG A 624 -22.83 -9.16 -3.25
N GLY A 625 -22.20 -10.21 -3.81
CA GLY A 625 -22.91 -11.33 -4.46
C GLY A 625 -23.58 -10.96 -5.79
N GLU A 626 -23.13 -9.86 -6.42
CA GLU A 626 -23.66 -9.39 -7.71
C GLU A 626 -23.08 -10.16 -8.91
N ILE A 627 -21.85 -10.69 -8.77
CA ILE A 627 -21.19 -11.57 -9.73
C ILE A 627 -20.49 -12.70 -8.99
N SER A 628 -20.23 -13.81 -9.67
CA SER A 628 -19.48 -14.94 -9.11
C SER A 628 -17.96 -14.69 -9.07
N VAL A 629 -17.24 -15.58 -8.36
CA VAL A 629 -15.76 -15.62 -8.40
C VAL A 629 -15.30 -15.86 -9.83
N ASP A 630 -15.92 -16.83 -10.52
CA ASP A 630 -15.55 -17.25 -11.87
C ASP A 630 -15.76 -16.12 -12.88
N ASP A 631 -16.86 -15.36 -12.80
CA ASP A 631 -17.08 -14.19 -13.67
C ASP A 631 -15.92 -13.18 -13.54
N SER A 632 -15.47 -12.93 -12.31
CA SER A 632 -14.37 -11.98 -12.04
C SER A 632 -13.02 -12.49 -12.53
N VAL A 633 -12.79 -13.80 -12.47
CA VAL A 633 -11.60 -14.48 -12.99
C VAL A 633 -11.58 -14.47 -14.51
N GLU A 634 -12.71 -14.76 -15.16
CA GLU A 634 -12.82 -14.72 -16.61
C GLU A 634 -12.60 -13.32 -17.19
N MET A 635 -13.03 -12.27 -16.48
CA MET A 635 -12.68 -10.89 -16.86
C MET A 635 -11.16 -10.68 -16.89
N ALA A 636 -10.45 -11.18 -15.89
CA ALA A 636 -8.99 -11.08 -15.83
C ALA A 636 -8.30 -11.92 -16.90
N LYS A 637 -8.76 -13.15 -17.17
CA LYS A 637 -8.23 -14.00 -18.24
C LYS A 637 -8.36 -13.34 -19.62
N ARG A 638 -9.54 -12.77 -19.94
CA ARG A 638 -9.77 -12.05 -21.20
C ARG A 638 -8.79 -10.88 -21.37
N GLU A 639 -8.64 -10.06 -20.36
CA GLU A 639 -7.72 -8.92 -20.40
C GLU A 639 -6.25 -9.36 -20.60
N ILE A 640 -5.81 -10.41 -19.91
CA ILE A 640 -4.47 -10.96 -20.09
C ILE A 640 -4.30 -11.54 -21.50
N ALA A 641 -5.30 -12.28 -22.03
CA ALA A 641 -5.25 -12.83 -23.38
C ALA A 641 -5.12 -11.73 -24.44
N GLU A 642 -5.84 -10.60 -24.29
CA GLU A 642 -5.72 -9.44 -25.19
C GLU A 642 -4.28 -8.88 -25.21
N ILE A 643 -3.61 -8.80 -24.03
CA ILE A 643 -2.21 -8.35 -23.93
C ILE A 643 -1.30 -9.28 -24.74
N PHE A 644 -1.49 -10.60 -24.65
CA PHE A 644 -0.68 -11.56 -25.41
C PHE A 644 -0.96 -11.53 -26.92
N GLU A 645 -2.18 -11.24 -27.35
CA GLU A 645 -2.51 -11.04 -28.78
C GLU A 645 -1.84 -9.80 -29.34
N ILE A 646 -1.83 -8.68 -28.63
CA ILE A 646 -1.12 -7.46 -29.01
C ILE A 646 0.38 -7.74 -29.15
N ASP A 647 0.97 -8.44 -28.19
CA ASP A 647 2.39 -8.80 -28.22
C ASP A 647 2.75 -9.71 -29.41
N LYS A 648 1.89 -10.67 -29.75
CA LYS A 648 2.06 -11.53 -30.94
C LYS A 648 1.99 -10.73 -32.27
N ALA A 649 1.06 -9.76 -32.35
CA ALA A 649 0.84 -8.96 -33.55
C ALA A 649 1.98 -7.97 -33.84
N ASP A 650 2.59 -7.41 -32.80
CA ASP A 650 3.61 -6.38 -32.95
C ASP A 650 5.02 -6.95 -33.18
N ASP A 651 5.25 -8.27 -33.07
CA ASP A 651 6.60 -8.93 -33.07
C ASP A 651 7.64 -8.05 -32.35
N THR A 652 7.23 -7.50 -31.22
CA THR A 652 8.06 -6.59 -30.43
C THR A 652 9.30 -7.36 -29.99
N GLY A 653 10.43 -7.02 -30.56
CA GLY A 653 11.71 -7.69 -30.33
C GLY A 653 12.11 -7.70 -28.85
N TYR A 654 13.33 -8.12 -28.61
CA TYR A 654 13.89 -8.21 -27.26
C TYR A 654 14.17 -6.81 -26.67
N PHE A 655 13.57 -6.47 -25.53
CA PHE A 655 13.70 -5.18 -24.84
C PHE A 655 14.69 -5.26 -23.66
N GLY A 656 15.98 -5.50 -23.90
CA GLY A 656 16.99 -5.42 -22.84
C GLY A 656 17.43 -3.96 -22.56
N ASP A 657 18.03 -3.75 -21.38
CA ASP A 657 18.72 -2.48 -21.08
C ASP A 657 19.79 -2.18 -22.13
N VAL A 658 19.60 -1.15 -22.95
CA VAL A 658 20.62 -0.71 -23.89
C VAL A 658 21.82 -0.17 -23.13
N VAL A 659 22.98 -0.80 -23.33
CA VAL A 659 24.22 -0.42 -22.66
C VAL A 659 25.16 0.35 -23.60
N GLY A 660 24.92 0.34 -24.89
CA GLY A 660 25.68 1.07 -25.88
C GLY A 660 25.45 0.53 -27.28
N LYS A 661 26.20 1.06 -28.25
CA LYS A 661 26.16 0.59 -29.64
C LYS A 661 27.16 -0.55 -29.85
N CYS A 662 26.80 -1.49 -30.69
CA CYS A 662 27.65 -2.63 -31.06
C CYS A 662 28.82 -2.15 -31.90
N PRO A 663 30.06 -2.51 -31.55
CA PRO A 663 31.23 -2.11 -32.33
C PRO A 663 31.32 -2.80 -33.69
N VAL A 664 30.56 -3.90 -33.89
CA VAL A 664 30.59 -4.70 -35.13
C VAL A 664 29.53 -4.20 -36.12
N CYS A 665 28.27 -4.03 -35.69
CA CYS A 665 27.16 -3.75 -36.62
C CYS A 665 26.38 -2.47 -36.30
N GLY A 666 26.79 -1.71 -35.29
CA GLY A 666 26.14 -0.45 -34.91
C GLY A 666 24.77 -0.57 -34.23
N LYS A 667 24.16 -1.76 -34.17
CA LYS A 667 22.91 -1.99 -33.46
C LYS A 667 23.09 -1.92 -31.95
N ASP A 668 22.02 -1.91 -31.21
CA ASP A 668 22.07 -1.81 -29.75
C ASP A 668 22.67 -3.06 -29.11
N VAL A 669 23.49 -2.85 -28.07
CA VAL A 669 23.93 -3.91 -27.15
C VAL A 669 23.08 -3.84 -25.92
N ILE A 670 22.46 -4.95 -25.57
CA ILE A 670 21.52 -5.06 -24.44
C ILE A 670 22.04 -6.04 -23.39
N LYS A 671 21.58 -5.86 -22.15
CA LYS A 671 21.84 -6.80 -21.07
C LYS A 671 20.95 -8.03 -21.23
N GLY A 672 21.56 -9.21 -21.38
CA GLY A 672 20.90 -10.50 -21.32
C GLY A 672 21.17 -11.24 -20.00
N LYS A 673 20.63 -12.44 -19.89
CA LYS A 673 20.74 -13.30 -18.68
C LYS A 673 22.19 -13.60 -18.26
N TYR A 674 23.07 -13.84 -19.21
CA TYR A 674 24.45 -14.28 -18.95
C TYR A 674 25.50 -13.20 -19.27
N GLY A 675 25.08 -12.07 -19.80
CA GLY A 675 25.99 -11.01 -20.22
C GLY A 675 25.32 -9.97 -21.11
N TYR A 676 26.14 -9.31 -21.88
CA TYR A 676 25.77 -8.23 -22.78
C TYR A 676 25.91 -8.73 -24.22
N GLY A 677 24.89 -8.54 -25.04
CA GLY A 677 24.85 -9.04 -26.42
C GLY A 677 24.22 -8.05 -27.39
N CYS A 678 24.64 -8.11 -28.64
CA CYS A 678 24.10 -7.29 -29.72
C CYS A 678 22.68 -7.75 -30.11
N THR A 679 21.75 -6.82 -30.30
CA THR A 679 20.40 -7.08 -30.82
C THR A 679 20.40 -7.59 -32.26
N GLY A 680 21.48 -7.34 -33.03
CA GLY A 680 21.69 -7.85 -34.37
C GLY A 680 22.07 -9.33 -34.46
N TYR A 681 21.95 -10.11 -33.36
CA TYR A 681 22.31 -11.54 -33.37
C TYR A 681 21.49 -12.37 -34.36
N LYS A 682 20.22 -12.01 -34.60
CA LYS A 682 19.35 -12.63 -35.61
C LYS A 682 19.85 -12.40 -37.04
N ASP A 683 20.58 -11.30 -37.24
CA ASP A 683 21.20 -10.93 -38.54
C ASP A 683 22.68 -11.34 -38.62
N GLY A 684 23.12 -12.26 -37.76
CA GLY A 684 24.43 -12.86 -37.76
C GLY A 684 25.50 -12.12 -36.96
N CYS A 685 25.18 -11.06 -36.20
CA CYS A 685 26.19 -10.40 -35.37
C CYS A 685 26.47 -11.21 -34.09
N ALA A 686 27.73 -11.61 -33.91
CA ALA A 686 28.16 -12.46 -32.79
C ALA A 686 28.68 -11.67 -31.56
N PHE A 687 28.63 -10.34 -31.56
CA PHE A 687 29.19 -9.52 -30.50
C PHE A 687 28.48 -9.77 -29.15
N ARG A 688 29.24 -10.22 -28.16
CA ARG A 688 28.79 -10.43 -26.79
C ARG A 688 29.94 -10.46 -25.79
N PHE A 689 29.65 -10.10 -24.51
CA PHE A 689 30.58 -10.33 -23.39
C PHE A 689 29.83 -10.66 -22.10
N GLY A 690 30.48 -11.37 -21.18
CA GLY A 690 29.87 -11.89 -19.98
C GLY A 690 29.54 -10.82 -18.92
N SER A 691 28.46 -11.00 -18.16
CA SER A 691 28.19 -10.20 -16.97
C SER A 691 28.97 -10.65 -15.76
N ASN A 692 29.68 -11.76 -15.83
CA ASN A 692 30.61 -12.24 -14.82
C ASN A 692 31.93 -12.66 -15.52
N VAL A 693 33.01 -12.05 -15.10
CA VAL A 693 34.36 -12.34 -15.65
C VAL A 693 35.26 -12.70 -14.46
N LEU A 694 35.76 -13.92 -14.46
CA LEU A 694 36.63 -14.44 -13.39
C LEU A 694 36.10 -14.15 -11.97
N GLY A 695 34.81 -14.41 -11.71
CA GLY A 695 34.16 -14.21 -10.42
C GLY A 695 33.69 -12.77 -10.14
N THR A 696 34.09 -11.80 -10.98
CA THR A 696 33.72 -10.39 -10.79
C THR A 696 32.52 -10.02 -11.65
N LYS A 697 31.50 -9.44 -11.02
CA LYS A 697 30.29 -9.01 -11.70
C LYS A 697 30.51 -7.70 -12.45
N ILE A 698 30.33 -7.73 -13.76
CA ILE A 698 30.31 -6.54 -14.61
C ILE A 698 28.90 -5.95 -14.58
N ASN A 699 28.74 -4.83 -13.90
CA ASN A 699 27.46 -4.14 -13.83
C ASN A 699 27.25 -3.27 -15.10
N LEU A 700 26.04 -2.68 -15.20
CA LEU A 700 25.66 -1.86 -16.36
C LEU A 700 26.52 -0.60 -16.52
N VAL A 701 27.01 -0.03 -15.42
CA VAL A 701 27.90 1.15 -15.49
C VAL A 701 29.21 0.78 -16.16
N GLN A 702 29.79 -0.36 -15.76
CA GLN A 702 31.03 -0.84 -16.35
C GLN A 702 30.84 -1.27 -17.82
N ALA A 703 29.69 -1.94 -18.10
CA ALA A 703 29.38 -2.32 -19.48
C ALA A 703 29.21 -1.11 -20.41
N ARG A 704 28.55 -0.05 -19.93
CA ARG A 704 28.47 1.22 -20.69
C ARG A 704 29.83 1.84 -20.92
N LYS A 705 30.68 1.93 -19.90
CA LYS A 705 32.04 2.46 -20.04
C LYS A 705 32.85 1.66 -21.05
N ILE A 706 32.76 0.33 -21.05
CA ILE A 706 33.42 -0.52 -22.02
C ILE A 706 32.98 -0.19 -23.45
N LEU A 707 31.72 0.11 -23.68
CA LEU A 707 31.18 0.40 -25.01
C LEU A 707 31.35 1.87 -25.43
N SER A 708 31.24 2.85 -24.50
CA SER A 708 31.38 4.29 -24.76
C SER A 708 32.85 4.72 -24.73
N ASP A 709 33.50 4.47 -23.60
CA ASP A 709 34.87 4.98 -23.32
C ASP A 709 35.95 3.99 -23.74
N LYS A 710 35.52 2.83 -24.26
CA LYS A 710 36.34 1.67 -24.66
C LYS A 710 37.11 1.00 -23.54
N VAL A 711 36.91 1.43 -22.25
CA VAL A 711 37.60 0.86 -21.08
C VAL A 711 36.74 1.02 -19.82
N SER A 712 36.73 0.00 -18.93
CA SER A 712 36.08 0.04 -17.62
C SER A 712 36.91 0.77 -16.56
N ASP A 713 36.33 0.96 -15.37
CA ASP A 713 37.15 1.25 -14.19
C ASP A 713 37.98 0.04 -13.79
N GLU A 714 39.02 0.26 -12.94
CA GLU A 714 39.79 -0.83 -12.35
C GLU A 714 38.93 -1.69 -11.42
N MET A 715 38.95 -2.99 -11.64
CA MET A 715 38.17 -3.96 -10.87
C MET A 715 39.06 -5.08 -10.33
N SER A 716 38.65 -5.73 -9.26
CA SER A 716 39.36 -6.87 -8.68
C SER A 716 38.83 -8.18 -9.26
N PHE A 717 39.71 -9.03 -9.76
CA PHE A 717 39.40 -10.33 -10.33
C PHE A 717 40.14 -11.43 -9.59
N THR A 718 39.66 -12.68 -9.74
CA THR A 718 40.35 -13.86 -9.22
C THR A 718 40.78 -14.73 -10.39
N SER A 719 42.09 -14.95 -10.53
CA SER A 719 42.64 -15.79 -11.62
C SER A 719 42.16 -17.23 -11.48
N LYS A 720 42.26 -18.03 -12.54
CA LYS A 720 41.91 -19.46 -12.50
C LYS A 720 42.74 -20.26 -11.46
N ALA A 721 43.89 -19.73 -11.05
CA ALA A 721 44.73 -20.30 -10.00
C ALA A 721 44.37 -19.77 -8.59
N GLY A 722 43.24 -19.07 -8.41
CA GLY A 722 42.76 -18.55 -7.11
C GLY A 722 43.50 -17.29 -6.64
N LYS A 723 44.40 -16.68 -7.41
CA LYS A 723 45.10 -15.47 -7.01
C LYS A 723 44.34 -14.21 -7.39
N PRO A 724 44.11 -13.26 -6.44
CA PRO A 724 43.48 -11.97 -6.73
C PRO A 724 44.41 -11.08 -7.55
N PHE A 725 43.86 -10.32 -8.50
CA PHE A 725 44.56 -9.30 -9.27
C PHE A 725 43.61 -8.17 -9.64
N LYS A 726 44.17 -7.00 -9.98
CA LYS A 726 43.40 -5.85 -10.44
C LYS A 726 43.69 -5.60 -11.90
N ALA A 727 42.66 -5.27 -12.67
CA ALA A 727 42.75 -4.92 -14.07
C ALA A 727 41.55 -4.11 -14.50
N LYS A 728 41.60 -3.49 -15.66
CA LYS A 728 40.46 -2.95 -16.38
C LYS A 728 40.01 -3.92 -17.46
N LEU A 729 38.77 -3.76 -17.92
CA LEU A 729 38.31 -4.43 -19.14
C LEU A 729 38.21 -3.39 -20.24
N LYS A 730 38.87 -3.65 -21.38
CA LYS A 730 38.79 -2.76 -22.54
C LYS A 730 38.20 -3.44 -23.76
N LEU A 731 37.61 -2.63 -24.62
CA LEU A 731 37.17 -3.05 -25.95
C LEU A 731 38.35 -2.98 -26.91
N ASP A 732 38.78 -4.15 -27.39
CA ASP A 732 39.84 -4.29 -28.40
C ASP A 732 39.24 -4.90 -29.68
N GLY A 733 38.99 -4.03 -30.68
CA GLY A 733 38.22 -4.41 -31.86
C GLY A 733 36.82 -4.90 -31.50
N GLU A 734 36.53 -6.17 -31.72
CA GLU A 734 35.23 -6.81 -31.47
C GLU A 734 35.17 -7.59 -30.14
N LYS A 735 36.21 -7.52 -29.33
CA LYS A 735 36.32 -8.32 -28.11
C LYS A 735 36.59 -7.46 -26.88
N VAL A 736 36.06 -7.91 -25.74
CA VAL A 736 36.39 -7.33 -24.43
C VAL A 736 37.52 -8.16 -23.81
N VAL A 737 38.64 -7.50 -23.53
CA VAL A 737 39.87 -8.11 -23.03
C VAL A 737 40.34 -7.42 -21.75
N PHE A 738 41.27 -8.06 -21.01
CA PHE A 738 41.91 -7.42 -19.86
C PHE A 738 42.92 -6.36 -20.31
N ASP A 739 42.94 -5.25 -19.58
CA ASP A 739 43.91 -4.17 -19.65
C ASP A 739 44.59 -4.08 -18.27
N PHE A 740 45.89 -4.41 -18.21
CA PHE A 740 46.69 -4.52 -16.99
C PHE A 740 47.47 -3.25 -16.70
#